data_a73afe38e699c202f520540507a5cd49
#
_entry.id   a73afe38e699c202f520540507a5cd49
#
_cell.length_a   1.000
_cell.length_b   1.000
_cell.length_c   1.000
_cell.angle_alpha   90.00
_cell.angle_beta   90.00
_cell.angle_gamma   90.00
#
_symmetry.space_group_name_H-M   'P 1'
#
loop_
_entity.id
_entity.type
_entity.pdbx_description
1 polymer ?
#
loop_
_entity_poly.entity_id
_entity_poly.type
_entity_poly.pdbx_seq_one_letter_code
_entity_poly.pdbx_strand_id
1 'polypeptide(L)'
;MRALNKTPPTAYSQTDLKKQDFYNAAALKTWSVSLLASLSISILPSVASAALEEVVVTARKTAESLQDTPISVTALSGERLEDMGLSRITKLQNVTPNLVFQNSPSYSGAGNNAAVYIRGVGQKDFIPTIDPGVGIYVDEVYLGRSAGAVLDMIDIQQVEILRGPQGTLFGKNTVGGAISITTTKPNEEFGGKFDVKVGTDERRNVRGVLNVPLSDTLFARGSFGSLEQDGYVTRPFDDKDLGNQDTLMGRFALRWVPSDTFTADLSFDYYDDKSNGPALLVTRVDGFPESADAIPGGNFPFINNLFAGFNPDFGGPNPIVCTLPDAPSACYTTATAVTGENTNLGTGLNYSEMENEAVSLTLTWDLEAFTAKLIASHRSLSGEFASDRDGYPQNDGQPAFPGGPLVNPVTHYFDTFEQDQFSVELQLSGSAIEDRLSWVAGVYAFEEDGENINPVDFTVVSIQSGGYFDYSSEAFFAQATFDVTEKLSATAGIRYTKEDRDYLPDQYIEEMPLGGLPFPCFNYSDGSTKVCALGDRVVPYETVNNSISESTPMASISYSHTNDLMFYASYSEGFKVGGFTQRIFPPEASLPSFGPEYVDSLEAGIKAELLDNSLRVNFSVYSADYSDLQILISEPSRVGPYTTNAGDATIEGFELEVNYLAANGILVDLAIGYTDAGYDSLDPDLFTGLSVSDPFVFVSEWNTNLSITKTFDTEFGQLTPRLDWSWRSEIYTNGGGLPFAPAWADPLLQPDYSVVNISARWQSASSGFSATVGVDNVGDEEFSLFADYQSTFGSTIQAFDRGRQYFVMLGYSF
;
A
#
# COMPACT_ATOMS: atom_id res chain seq x y z
N MET A 1 -13.03 54.77 -44.37
CA MET A 1 -11.96 54.45 -45.35
C MET A 1 -10.98 53.46 -44.67
N ARG A 2 -10.69 52.38 -45.35
CA ARG A 2 -9.74 51.30 -45.03
C ARG A 2 -10.06 50.45 -43.80
N ALA A 3 -10.75 49.36 -44.07
CA ALA A 3 -10.77 48.12 -43.31
C ALA A 3 -9.38 47.49 -43.29
N LEU A 4 -8.99 46.92 -42.16
CA LEU A 4 -7.91 45.96 -42.05
C LEU A 4 -8.49 44.65 -41.46
N ASN A 5 -8.60 43.66 -42.33
CA ASN A 5 -8.83 42.24 -42.00
C ASN A 5 -7.73 41.76 -41.07
N LYS A 6 -8.10 41.19 -39.93
CA LYS A 6 -7.27 40.24 -39.17
C LYS A 6 -7.93 38.87 -39.22
N THR A 7 -7.32 37.98 -39.96
CA THR A 7 -7.58 36.53 -39.89
C THR A 7 -7.26 36.00 -38.50
N PRO A 8 -8.05 35.06 -37.94
CA PRO A 8 -7.75 34.42 -36.65
C PRO A 8 -6.58 33.41 -36.85
N PRO A 9 -5.77 33.19 -35.80
CA PRO A 9 -4.69 32.19 -35.87
C PRO A 9 -5.29 30.79 -35.90
N THR A 10 -4.72 29.97 -36.79
CA THR A 10 -5.00 28.52 -36.93
C THR A 10 -4.71 27.78 -35.63
N ALA A 11 -5.63 26.91 -35.25
CA ALA A 11 -5.46 25.97 -34.16
C ALA A 11 -4.26 25.06 -34.41
N TYR A 12 -3.32 25.05 -33.49
CA TYR A 12 -2.23 24.05 -33.45
C TYR A 12 -2.82 22.72 -32.97
N SER A 13 -2.48 21.64 -33.66
CA SER A 13 -2.92 20.30 -33.30
C SER A 13 -2.13 19.78 -32.09
N GLN A 14 -2.76 19.04 -31.19
CA GLN A 14 -2.14 18.41 -30.00
C GLN A 14 -0.91 17.52 -30.32
N THR A 15 -0.76 17.09 -31.57
CA THR A 15 0.40 16.31 -32.03
C THR A 15 1.71 17.10 -32.10
N ASP A 16 1.65 18.43 -32.17
CA ASP A 16 2.87 19.25 -32.29
C ASP A 16 3.47 19.59 -30.90
N LEU A 17 2.66 19.64 -29.86
CA LEU A 17 3.14 19.83 -28.46
C LEU A 17 3.88 18.59 -27.95
N LYS A 18 3.35 17.39 -28.19
CA LYS A 18 4.06 16.12 -27.80
C LYS A 18 5.41 15.96 -28.51
N LYS A 19 5.62 16.55 -29.67
CA LYS A 19 6.93 16.47 -30.35
C LYS A 19 7.97 17.43 -29.76
N GLN A 20 7.56 18.52 -29.14
CA GLN A 20 8.49 19.50 -28.59
C GLN A 20 9.02 19.04 -27.22
N ASP A 21 8.19 18.38 -26.43
CA ASP A 21 8.59 17.79 -25.15
C ASP A 21 9.49 16.55 -25.36
N PHE A 22 9.27 15.77 -26.43
CA PHE A 22 10.13 14.66 -26.79
C PHE A 22 11.57 15.11 -27.13
N TYR A 23 11.75 16.30 -27.70
CA TYR A 23 13.09 16.82 -27.98
C TYR A 23 13.81 17.37 -26.76
N ASN A 24 13.10 17.92 -25.78
CA ASN A 24 13.69 18.41 -24.54
C ASN A 24 14.05 17.27 -23.57
N ALA A 25 13.24 16.22 -23.48
CA ALA A 25 13.54 15.01 -22.73
C ALA A 25 14.73 14.22 -23.32
N ALA A 26 14.88 14.22 -24.66
CA ALA A 26 16.02 13.56 -25.31
C ALA A 26 17.36 14.30 -25.08
N ALA A 27 17.34 15.61 -24.88
CA ALA A 27 18.57 16.39 -24.65
C ALA A 27 19.12 16.21 -23.21
N LEU A 28 18.26 16.00 -22.21
CA LEU A 28 18.68 15.67 -20.85
C LEU A 28 19.09 14.18 -20.71
N LYS A 29 18.46 13.28 -21.49
CA LYS A 29 18.81 11.84 -21.52
C LYS A 29 20.21 11.55 -22.10
N THR A 30 20.75 12.43 -22.97
CA THR A 30 22.10 12.23 -23.53
C THR A 30 23.24 12.53 -22.56
N TRP A 31 22.99 13.25 -21.46
CA TRP A 31 24.04 13.52 -20.45
C TRP A 31 24.19 12.38 -19.43
N SER A 32 23.10 11.70 -19.10
CA SER A 32 23.15 10.57 -18.15
C SER A 32 23.71 9.28 -18.74
N VAL A 33 23.53 9.05 -20.05
CA VAL A 33 24.10 7.87 -20.74
C VAL A 33 25.57 8.06 -21.07
N SER A 34 26.06 9.30 -21.26
CA SER A 34 27.47 9.56 -21.59
C SER A 34 28.41 9.43 -20.39
N LEU A 35 27.91 9.46 -19.14
CA LEU A 35 28.75 9.26 -17.94
C LEU A 35 29.05 7.78 -17.67
N LEU A 36 28.22 6.86 -18.19
CA LEU A 36 28.42 5.40 -18.06
C LEU A 36 29.40 4.82 -19.08
N ALA A 37 29.67 5.54 -20.17
CA ALA A 37 30.51 5.04 -21.29
C ALA A 37 32.01 5.34 -21.13
N SER A 38 32.46 6.08 -20.11
CA SER A 38 33.87 6.49 -19.96
C SER A 38 34.65 5.80 -18.83
N LEU A 39 34.05 4.78 -18.14
CA LEU A 39 34.82 3.91 -17.24
C LEU A 39 35.51 2.80 -18.03
N SER A 40 36.60 3.12 -18.71
CA SER A 40 37.52 2.14 -19.29
C SER A 40 38.25 1.40 -18.18
N ILE A 41 37.77 0.24 -17.80
CA ILE A 41 38.33 -0.63 -16.76
C ILE A 41 39.55 -1.33 -17.32
N SER A 42 40.71 -1.04 -16.73
CA SER A 42 41.91 -1.85 -16.92
C SER A 42 41.78 -3.16 -16.16
N ILE A 43 41.51 -4.24 -16.89
CA ILE A 43 41.33 -5.59 -16.34
C ILE A 43 42.72 -6.21 -16.11
N LEU A 44 43.05 -6.54 -14.88
CA LEU A 44 44.02 -7.56 -14.52
C LEU A 44 43.25 -8.73 -13.88
N PRO A 45 43.48 -9.97 -14.29
CA PRO A 45 42.67 -11.09 -13.86
C PRO A 45 43.23 -11.65 -12.54
N SER A 46 42.45 -11.61 -11.49
CA SER A 46 42.51 -12.61 -10.43
C SER A 46 41.11 -13.26 -10.37
N VAL A 47 41.00 -14.46 -10.93
CA VAL A 47 39.77 -15.22 -10.99
C VAL A 47 39.52 -15.87 -9.62
N ALA A 48 38.81 -15.18 -8.75
CA ALA A 48 37.91 -15.82 -7.84
C ALA A 48 36.55 -15.77 -8.55
N SER A 49 35.96 -16.92 -8.87
CA SER A 49 34.62 -16.99 -9.40
C SER A 49 33.67 -16.48 -8.28
N ALA A 50 33.29 -15.24 -8.34
CA ALA A 50 32.23 -14.68 -7.47
C ALA A 50 30.90 -15.09 -8.10
N ALA A 51 30.23 -16.06 -7.52
CA ALA A 51 28.87 -16.49 -7.90
C ALA A 51 27.83 -15.77 -7.03
N LEU A 52 26.69 -15.47 -7.59
CA LEU A 52 25.53 -15.00 -6.84
C LEU A 52 25.03 -16.14 -5.96
N GLU A 53 24.54 -15.77 -4.78
CA GLU A 53 23.93 -16.72 -3.85
C GLU A 53 22.64 -17.33 -4.43
N GLU A 54 22.42 -18.62 -4.22
CA GLU A 54 21.17 -19.28 -4.57
C GLU A 54 20.06 -18.75 -3.67
N VAL A 55 18.93 -18.36 -4.27
CA VAL A 55 17.75 -17.87 -3.55
C VAL A 55 16.69 -18.98 -3.56
N VAL A 56 16.33 -19.47 -2.38
CA VAL A 56 15.24 -20.43 -2.19
C VAL A 56 13.96 -19.66 -1.86
N VAL A 57 12.86 -20.00 -2.53
CA VAL A 57 11.54 -19.39 -2.33
C VAL A 57 10.53 -20.43 -1.86
N THR A 58 9.48 -19.95 -1.20
CA THR A 58 8.34 -20.76 -0.72
C THR A 58 7.02 -20.38 -1.41
N ALA A 59 7.14 -19.68 -2.52
CA ALA A 59 6.04 -19.13 -3.33
C ALA A 59 4.97 -20.16 -3.74
N ARG A 60 5.33 -21.44 -3.83
CA ARG A 60 4.39 -22.54 -4.14
C ARG A 60 4.12 -23.45 -2.94
N LYS A 61 4.25 -22.95 -1.71
CA LYS A 61 4.08 -23.72 -0.46
C LYS A 61 5.10 -24.86 -0.29
N THR A 62 6.13 -24.90 -1.14
CA THR A 62 7.28 -25.83 -1.12
C THR A 62 8.56 -25.03 -1.30
N ALA A 63 9.65 -25.45 -0.66
CA ALA A 63 10.94 -24.80 -0.81
C ALA A 63 11.55 -25.16 -2.18
N GLU A 64 11.78 -24.17 -3.03
CA GLU A 64 12.28 -24.34 -4.39
C GLU A 64 13.31 -23.27 -4.72
N SER A 65 14.21 -23.53 -5.69
CA SER A 65 15.07 -22.47 -6.23
C SER A 65 14.25 -21.40 -6.94
N LEU A 66 14.57 -20.12 -6.72
CA LEU A 66 13.95 -19.00 -7.42
C LEU A 66 14.00 -19.19 -8.95
N GLN A 67 15.08 -19.79 -9.48
CA GLN A 67 15.28 -19.98 -10.91
C GLN A 67 14.47 -21.15 -11.49
N ASP A 68 14.04 -22.09 -10.64
CA ASP A 68 13.19 -23.22 -11.04
C ASP A 68 11.70 -22.95 -10.87
N THR A 69 11.34 -21.83 -10.24
CA THR A 69 9.94 -21.48 -9.94
C THR A 69 9.33 -20.73 -11.13
N PRO A 70 8.33 -21.28 -11.87
CA PRO A 70 7.80 -20.72 -13.12
C PRO A 70 6.72 -19.64 -12.87
N ILE A 71 7.03 -18.63 -12.05
CA ILE A 71 6.21 -17.45 -11.76
C ILE A 71 7.10 -16.22 -11.62
N SER A 72 6.49 -15.03 -11.76
CA SER A 72 7.15 -13.76 -11.50
C SER A 72 7.20 -13.51 -9.99
N VAL A 73 8.40 -13.58 -9.40
CA VAL A 73 8.63 -13.38 -7.97
C VAL A 73 9.94 -12.65 -7.70
N THR A 74 9.90 -11.64 -6.83
CA THR A 74 11.10 -11.01 -6.25
C THR A 74 11.29 -11.57 -4.84
N ALA A 75 12.48 -12.07 -4.54
CA ALA A 75 12.82 -12.60 -3.22
C ALA A 75 14.03 -11.86 -2.64
N LEU A 76 13.90 -11.39 -1.41
CA LEU A 76 14.90 -10.61 -0.69
C LEU A 76 15.20 -11.28 0.65
N SER A 77 16.44 -11.70 0.86
CA SER A 77 16.86 -12.23 2.16
C SER A 77 16.92 -11.12 3.23
N GLY A 78 16.80 -11.51 4.50
CA GLY A 78 16.90 -10.57 5.63
C GLY A 78 18.23 -9.83 5.66
N GLU A 79 19.34 -10.48 5.33
CA GLU A 79 20.66 -9.84 5.21
C GLU A 79 20.67 -8.78 4.11
N ARG A 80 20.06 -9.08 2.97
CA ARG A 80 19.95 -8.13 1.86
C ARG A 80 19.07 -6.92 2.22
N LEU A 81 17.96 -7.13 2.94
CA LEU A 81 17.10 -6.06 3.45
C LEU A 81 17.87 -5.13 4.42
N GLU A 82 18.69 -5.71 5.30
CA GLU A 82 19.53 -4.96 6.21
C GLU A 82 20.63 -4.16 5.48
N ASP A 83 21.29 -4.76 4.51
CA ASP A 83 22.31 -4.09 3.70
C ASP A 83 21.75 -2.95 2.86
N MET A 84 20.49 -3.06 2.44
CA MET A 84 19.72 -2.02 1.78
C MET A 84 19.23 -0.94 2.75
N GLY A 85 19.32 -1.16 4.06
CA GLY A 85 18.76 -0.28 5.07
C GLY A 85 17.22 -0.23 5.04
N LEU A 86 16.57 -1.24 4.43
CA LEU A 86 15.13 -1.35 4.32
C LEU A 86 14.59 -1.81 5.66
N SER A 87 14.06 -0.88 6.43
CA SER A 87 13.52 -1.15 7.77
C SER A 87 12.01 -1.21 7.81
N ARG A 88 11.34 -0.77 6.76
CA ARG A 88 9.88 -0.77 6.59
C ARG A 88 9.49 -1.51 5.31
N ILE A 89 8.40 -2.25 5.39
CA ILE A 89 7.84 -2.98 4.25
C ILE A 89 7.47 -2.05 3.07
N THR A 90 7.08 -0.81 3.33
CA THR A 90 6.77 0.19 2.29
C THR A 90 7.96 0.51 1.39
N LYS A 91 9.19 0.32 1.85
CA LYS A 91 10.40 0.57 1.04
C LYS A 91 10.68 -0.53 0.00
N LEU A 92 9.97 -1.67 0.06
CA LEU A 92 10.06 -2.75 -0.96
C LEU A 92 9.72 -2.25 -2.37
N GLN A 93 8.88 -1.21 -2.48
CA GLN A 93 8.57 -0.58 -3.76
C GLN A 93 9.79 0.02 -4.50
N ASN A 94 10.89 0.29 -3.78
CA ASN A 94 12.11 0.86 -4.35
C ASN A 94 13.07 -0.20 -4.91
N VAL A 95 12.71 -1.48 -4.83
CA VAL A 95 13.55 -2.60 -5.27
C VAL A 95 12.76 -3.65 -6.06
N THR A 96 11.44 -3.52 -6.13
CA THR A 96 10.53 -4.45 -6.83
C THR A 96 9.86 -3.74 -7.99
N PRO A 97 9.88 -4.32 -9.22
CA PRO A 97 9.18 -3.74 -10.35
C PRO A 97 7.66 -3.82 -10.16
N ASN A 98 6.93 -2.82 -10.66
CA ASN A 98 5.47 -2.71 -10.66
C ASN A 98 4.79 -2.86 -9.28
N LEU A 99 5.53 -2.58 -8.20
CA LEU A 99 5.02 -2.50 -6.84
C LEU A 99 4.86 -1.03 -6.43
N VAL A 100 3.69 -0.67 -5.94
CA VAL A 100 3.43 0.54 -5.15
C VAL A 100 3.01 0.10 -3.76
N PHE A 101 3.76 0.48 -2.75
CA PHE A 101 3.44 0.17 -1.37
C PHE A 101 3.57 1.45 -0.54
N GLN A 102 2.45 2.00 -0.16
CA GLN A 102 2.39 3.25 0.60
C GLN A 102 1.70 3.03 1.94
N ASN A 103 2.12 3.82 2.90
CA ASN A 103 1.39 4.07 4.13
C ASN A 103 0.41 5.20 3.80
N SER A 104 -0.76 4.85 3.26
CA SER A 104 -1.74 5.83 2.80
C SER A 104 -2.65 6.22 3.95
N PRO A 105 -2.76 7.51 4.28
CA PRO A 105 -3.82 7.96 5.16
C PRO A 105 -5.16 7.69 4.47
N SER A 106 -5.95 6.84 5.08
CA SER A 106 -7.34 6.63 4.70
C SER A 106 -8.19 7.85 5.04
N TYR A 107 -9.49 7.79 4.75
CA TYR A 107 -10.41 8.87 5.08
C TYR A 107 -10.43 9.22 6.59
N SER A 108 -10.20 8.27 7.47
CA SER A 108 -10.17 8.49 8.92
C SER A 108 -8.81 8.92 9.47
N GLY A 109 -7.75 8.91 8.65
CA GLY A 109 -6.43 9.34 9.09
C GLY A 109 -5.57 8.24 9.69
N ALA A 110 -5.91 6.96 9.48
CA ALA A 110 -5.07 5.85 9.92
C ALA A 110 -3.64 5.96 9.36
N GLY A 111 -2.66 6.05 10.24
CA GLY A 111 -1.24 6.15 9.89
C GLY A 111 -0.59 4.81 9.57
N ASN A 112 -1.25 3.69 9.87
CA ASN A 112 -0.75 2.33 9.68
C ASN A 112 -1.68 1.50 8.77
N ASN A 113 -1.96 2.05 7.56
CA ASN A 113 -2.77 1.38 6.55
C ASN A 113 -1.91 1.02 5.34
N ALA A 114 -1.83 -0.27 5.01
CA ALA A 114 -1.08 -0.77 3.87
C ALA A 114 -1.87 -0.60 2.55
N ALA A 115 -1.61 0.48 1.83
CA ALA A 115 -2.08 0.64 0.46
C ALA A 115 -1.09 -0.02 -0.50
N VAL A 116 -1.39 -1.25 -0.90
CA VAL A 116 -0.53 -2.08 -1.74
C VAL A 116 -1.16 -2.26 -3.10
N TYR A 117 -0.36 -1.99 -4.14
CA TYR A 117 -0.72 -2.23 -5.54
C TYR A 117 0.40 -2.97 -6.24
N ILE A 118 0.07 -4.06 -6.89
CA ILE A 118 0.97 -4.82 -7.75
C ILE A 118 0.38 -4.82 -9.16
N ARG A 119 1.18 -4.42 -10.16
CA ARG A 119 0.72 -4.27 -11.55
C ARG A 119 -0.55 -3.40 -11.67
N GLY A 120 -0.70 -2.38 -10.81
CA GLY A 120 -1.85 -1.47 -10.79
C GLY A 120 -3.09 -1.97 -10.03
N VAL A 121 -3.04 -3.16 -9.46
CA VAL A 121 -4.17 -3.76 -8.74
C VAL A 121 -3.93 -3.73 -7.25
N GLY A 122 -4.86 -3.18 -6.50
CA GLY A 122 -4.75 -3.01 -5.05
C GLY A 122 -5.96 -2.33 -4.43
N GLN A 123 -5.82 -1.89 -3.19
CA GLN A 123 -6.83 -1.16 -2.43
C GLN A 123 -6.18 -0.18 -1.46
N LYS A 124 -6.74 1.01 -1.32
CA LYS A 124 -6.28 2.05 -0.39
C LYS A 124 -7.14 2.21 0.85
N ASP A 125 -8.40 1.79 0.81
CA ASP A 125 -9.34 1.92 1.94
C ASP A 125 -9.19 0.74 2.89
N PHE A 126 -9.20 1.02 4.20
CA PHE A 126 -8.91 0.03 5.25
C PHE A 126 -10.16 -0.50 5.94
N ILE A 127 -11.36 0.06 5.64
CA ILE A 127 -12.60 -0.35 6.30
C ILE A 127 -12.88 -1.85 6.10
N PRO A 128 -13.45 -2.53 7.13
CA PRO A 128 -13.60 -3.99 7.11
C PRO A 128 -14.57 -4.51 6.05
N THR A 129 -15.39 -3.64 5.48
CA THR A 129 -16.33 -3.99 4.42
C THR A 129 -15.71 -4.07 3.02
N ILE A 130 -14.42 -3.68 2.88
CA ILE A 130 -13.66 -3.71 1.63
C ILE A 130 -12.36 -4.46 1.87
N ASP A 131 -12.09 -5.50 1.10
CA ASP A 131 -10.88 -6.31 1.25
C ASP A 131 -9.74 -5.80 0.36
N PRO A 132 -8.46 -6.08 0.73
CA PRO A 132 -7.31 -5.73 -0.09
C PRO A 132 -7.29 -6.50 -1.43
N GLY A 133 -6.61 -5.96 -2.46
CA GLY A 133 -6.37 -6.66 -3.72
C GLY A 133 -5.04 -7.42 -3.76
N VAL A 134 -4.19 -7.21 -2.76
CA VAL A 134 -2.90 -7.88 -2.56
C VAL A 134 -2.88 -8.49 -1.17
N GLY A 135 -2.61 -9.80 -1.10
CA GLY A 135 -2.54 -10.52 0.18
C GLY A 135 -1.18 -10.30 0.86
N ILE A 136 -1.19 -10.08 2.18
CA ILE A 136 0.02 -10.03 3.01
C ILE A 136 0.01 -11.21 3.97
N TYR A 137 1.14 -11.91 4.07
CA TYR A 137 1.30 -13.11 4.87
C TYR A 137 2.54 -13.00 5.75
N VAL A 138 2.43 -13.42 7.01
CA VAL A 138 3.58 -13.56 7.93
C VAL A 138 3.66 -15.02 8.38
N ASP A 139 4.76 -15.69 8.09
CA ASP A 139 4.92 -17.14 8.35
C ASP A 139 3.74 -17.97 7.82
N GLU A 140 3.27 -17.66 6.61
CA GLU A 140 2.11 -18.23 5.90
C GLU A 140 0.73 -17.92 6.51
N VAL A 141 0.64 -17.11 7.57
CA VAL A 141 -0.62 -16.62 8.13
C VAL A 141 -1.08 -15.39 7.38
N TYR A 142 -2.29 -15.46 6.83
CA TYR A 142 -2.93 -14.34 6.11
C TYR A 142 -3.29 -13.19 7.06
N LEU A 143 -2.94 -11.96 6.70
CA LEU A 143 -3.41 -10.75 7.37
C LEU A 143 -4.68 -10.27 6.67
N GLY A 144 -5.84 -10.44 7.31
CA GLY A 144 -7.14 -10.18 6.69
C GLY A 144 -7.41 -8.71 6.37
N ARG A 145 -6.68 -7.78 7.00
CA ARG A 145 -6.89 -6.34 6.87
C ARG A 145 -5.64 -5.60 6.46
N SER A 146 -5.81 -4.52 5.71
CA SER A 146 -4.74 -3.56 5.39
C SER A 146 -4.36 -2.69 6.59
N ALA A 147 -5.28 -2.45 7.53
CA ALA A 147 -4.98 -1.86 8.82
C ALA A 147 -4.01 -2.75 9.61
N GLY A 148 -2.96 -2.17 10.21
CA GLY A 148 -1.92 -2.90 10.93
C GLY A 148 -1.05 -3.81 10.07
N ALA A 149 -1.09 -3.68 8.75
CA ALA A 149 -0.25 -4.44 7.83
C ALA A 149 0.98 -3.66 7.31
N VAL A 150 1.18 -2.41 7.73
CA VAL A 150 2.45 -1.69 7.55
C VAL A 150 3.43 -2.16 8.62
N LEU A 151 4.15 -3.22 8.31
CA LEU A 151 5.06 -3.86 9.24
C LEU A 151 6.44 -3.22 9.18
N ASP A 152 7.03 -2.95 10.33
CA ASP A 152 8.44 -2.68 10.45
C ASP A 152 9.21 -4.02 10.46
N MET A 153 10.24 -4.12 9.62
CA MET A 153 10.94 -5.39 9.40
C MET A 153 11.98 -5.62 10.49
N ILE A 154 11.64 -6.45 11.47
CA ILE A 154 12.56 -6.95 12.49
C ILE A 154 12.70 -8.45 12.34
N ASP A 155 13.95 -8.91 12.34
CA ASP A 155 14.26 -10.34 12.41
C ASP A 155 13.62 -11.17 11.28
N ILE A 156 13.59 -10.58 10.10
CA ILE A 156 13.07 -11.20 8.89
C ILE A 156 14.14 -12.12 8.28
N GLN A 157 13.75 -13.33 7.94
CA GLN A 157 14.56 -14.25 7.16
C GLN A 157 14.49 -13.93 5.67
N GLN A 158 13.26 -13.66 5.17
CA GLN A 158 13.00 -13.44 3.75
C GLN A 158 11.69 -12.72 3.51
N VAL A 159 11.63 -11.93 2.44
CA VAL A 159 10.39 -11.39 1.87
C VAL A 159 10.29 -11.83 0.43
N GLU A 160 9.14 -12.38 0.05
CA GLU A 160 8.80 -12.77 -1.31
C GLU A 160 7.62 -11.92 -1.81
N ILE A 161 7.77 -11.31 -2.98
CA ILE A 161 6.72 -10.54 -3.65
C ILE A 161 6.32 -11.30 -4.91
N LEU A 162 5.15 -11.96 -4.85
CA LEU A 162 4.56 -12.71 -5.94
C LEU A 162 3.65 -11.79 -6.74
N ARG A 163 3.88 -11.67 -8.03
CA ARG A 163 3.15 -10.75 -8.91
C ARG A 163 2.17 -11.50 -9.80
N GLY A 164 1.00 -10.88 -10.03
CA GLY A 164 -0.14 -11.50 -10.71
C GLY A 164 -0.97 -12.40 -9.78
N PRO A 165 -2.12 -12.91 -10.25
CA PRO A 165 -3.08 -13.61 -9.43
C PRO A 165 -2.52 -14.85 -8.73
N GLN A 166 -2.73 -14.96 -7.42
CA GLN A 166 -2.29 -16.06 -6.57
C GLN A 166 -3.46 -16.84 -5.96
N GLY A 167 -4.61 -16.82 -6.62
CA GLY A 167 -5.86 -17.37 -6.10
C GLY A 167 -5.82 -18.85 -5.72
N THR A 168 -4.99 -19.67 -6.38
CA THR A 168 -4.94 -21.13 -6.17
C THR A 168 -4.31 -21.51 -4.83
N LEU A 169 -3.15 -20.97 -4.47
CA LEU A 169 -2.43 -21.38 -3.25
C LEU A 169 -2.61 -20.41 -2.08
N PHE A 170 -2.74 -19.12 -2.38
CA PHE A 170 -2.90 -18.08 -1.37
C PHE A 170 -4.38 -17.74 -1.12
N GLY A 171 -5.24 -17.88 -2.14
CA GLY A 171 -6.69 -17.77 -1.99
C GLY A 171 -7.24 -16.40 -2.35
N LYS A 172 -8.34 -16.01 -1.68
CA LYS A 172 -9.06 -14.76 -1.92
C LYS A 172 -8.15 -13.53 -1.78
N ASN A 173 -8.54 -12.43 -2.44
CA ASN A 173 -7.92 -11.12 -2.25
C ASN A 173 -6.43 -11.06 -2.65
N THR A 174 -6.04 -11.90 -3.61
CA THR A 174 -4.68 -11.95 -4.18
C THR A 174 -4.71 -11.73 -5.69
N VAL A 175 -5.62 -10.89 -6.17
CA VAL A 175 -5.81 -10.58 -7.61
C VAL A 175 -4.62 -9.82 -8.20
N GLY A 176 -3.99 -8.93 -7.45
CA GLY A 176 -2.74 -8.25 -7.84
C GLY A 176 -1.50 -9.07 -7.53
N GLY A 177 -1.54 -9.90 -6.49
CA GLY A 177 -0.41 -10.69 -6.02
C GLY A 177 -0.42 -10.95 -4.53
N ALA A 178 0.74 -11.40 -4.01
CA ALA A 178 0.92 -11.65 -2.59
C ALA A 178 2.31 -11.19 -2.12
N ILE A 179 2.40 -10.73 -0.87
CA ILE A 179 3.65 -10.46 -0.16
C ILE A 179 3.76 -11.46 0.97
N SER A 180 4.76 -12.33 0.93
CA SER A 180 5.02 -13.35 1.94
C SER A 180 6.28 -12.99 2.72
N ILE A 181 6.14 -12.86 4.04
CA ILE A 181 7.20 -12.52 4.97
C ILE A 181 7.49 -13.76 5.82
N THR A 182 8.71 -14.24 5.76
CA THR A 182 9.19 -15.34 6.61
C THR A 182 10.10 -14.78 7.68
N THR A 183 9.80 -15.08 8.95
CA THR A 183 10.61 -14.62 10.07
C THR A 183 11.73 -15.61 10.39
N THR A 184 12.83 -15.11 10.98
CA THR A 184 13.95 -15.97 11.38
C THR A 184 13.54 -16.91 12.50
N LYS A 185 13.73 -18.22 12.28
CA LYS A 185 13.37 -19.24 13.26
C LYS A 185 14.46 -19.44 14.31
N PRO A 186 14.11 -19.78 15.58
CA PRO A 186 15.09 -20.19 16.59
C PRO A 186 15.93 -21.37 16.12
N ASN A 187 17.22 -21.40 16.49
CA ASN A 187 18.18 -22.43 16.08
C ASN A 187 19.14 -22.82 17.23
N GLU A 188 20.05 -23.75 16.96
CA GLU A 188 21.02 -24.29 17.93
C GLU A 188 22.16 -23.34 18.29
N GLU A 189 22.36 -22.24 17.58
CA GLU A 189 23.46 -21.31 17.78
C GLU A 189 23.10 -20.25 18.80
N PHE A 190 23.88 -20.09 19.87
CA PHE A 190 23.73 -18.93 20.75
C PHE A 190 24.31 -17.71 20.06
N GLY A 191 23.48 -16.66 19.93
CA GLY A 191 23.92 -15.43 19.30
C GLY A 191 22.88 -14.33 19.43
N GLY A 192 23.28 -13.12 19.06
CA GLY A 192 22.39 -11.98 19.11
C GLY A 192 22.92 -10.79 18.34
N LYS A 193 22.03 -9.82 18.14
CA LYS A 193 22.33 -8.56 17.47
C LYS A 193 21.62 -7.42 18.18
N PHE A 194 22.28 -6.28 18.23
CA PHE A 194 21.73 -5.04 18.78
C PHE A 194 22.14 -3.86 17.91
N ASP A 195 21.16 -3.04 17.50
CA ASP A 195 21.38 -1.87 16.64
C ASP A 195 20.78 -0.62 17.26
N VAL A 196 21.48 0.51 17.10
CA VAL A 196 20.97 1.85 17.40
C VAL A 196 21.14 2.72 16.16
N LYS A 197 20.04 3.30 15.66
CA LYS A 197 20.03 4.25 14.53
C LYS A 197 19.57 5.61 15.02
N VAL A 198 20.38 6.64 14.77
CA VAL A 198 20.05 8.04 15.05
C VAL A 198 20.10 8.85 13.75
N GLY A 199 19.29 9.90 13.65
CA GLY A 199 19.23 10.66 12.39
C GLY A 199 18.44 11.96 12.50
N THR A 200 18.05 12.46 11.34
CA THR A 200 17.22 13.66 11.17
C THR A 200 15.88 13.49 11.88
N ASP A 201 15.25 14.57 12.25
CA ASP A 201 13.97 14.62 12.97
C ASP A 201 14.05 13.82 14.29
N GLU A 202 15.12 14.00 15.03
CA GLU A 202 15.41 13.31 16.30
C GLU A 202 15.23 11.79 16.28
N ARG A 203 15.44 11.14 15.11
CA ARG A 203 15.30 9.69 14.97
C ARG A 203 16.13 8.94 16.01
N ARG A 204 15.49 8.00 16.70
CA ARG A 204 16.09 7.16 17.75
C ARG A 204 15.50 5.75 17.65
N ASN A 205 16.07 4.92 16.78
CA ASN A 205 15.61 3.54 16.63
C ASN A 205 16.55 2.61 17.39
N VAL A 206 16.00 1.72 18.17
CA VAL A 206 16.72 0.68 18.90
C VAL A 206 16.13 -0.68 18.54
N ARG A 207 16.99 -1.63 18.17
CA ARG A 207 16.56 -2.98 17.84
C ARG A 207 17.46 -4.00 18.50
N GLY A 208 16.90 -5.14 18.90
CA GLY A 208 17.67 -6.24 19.48
C GLY A 208 17.10 -7.58 19.12
N VAL A 209 17.98 -8.54 18.90
CA VAL A 209 17.64 -9.95 18.64
C VAL A 209 18.54 -10.82 19.50
N LEU A 210 17.99 -11.86 20.12
CA LEU A 210 18.72 -12.85 20.92
C LEU A 210 18.18 -14.24 20.60
N ASN A 211 19.07 -15.15 20.17
CA ASN A 211 18.80 -16.56 19.97
C ASN A 211 19.47 -17.39 21.07
N VAL A 212 18.70 -18.25 21.73
CA VAL A 212 19.16 -19.04 22.87
C VAL A 212 18.78 -20.51 22.69
N PRO A 213 19.74 -21.43 22.50
CA PRO A 213 19.48 -22.86 22.61
C PRO A 213 19.22 -23.23 24.08
N LEU A 214 17.97 -23.60 24.40
CA LEU A 214 17.57 -23.99 25.74
C LEU A 214 17.94 -25.45 26.04
N SER A 215 17.99 -26.27 25.00
CA SER A 215 18.45 -27.68 25.03
C SER A 215 18.83 -28.11 23.61
N ASP A 216 19.26 -29.38 23.46
CA ASP A 216 19.59 -29.96 22.14
C ASP A 216 18.37 -30.04 21.18
N THR A 217 17.16 -29.85 21.69
CA THR A 217 15.92 -29.96 20.91
C THR A 217 14.96 -28.79 21.08
N LEU A 218 15.27 -27.85 21.96
CA LEU A 218 14.40 -26.67 22.21
C LEU A 218 15.21 -25.37 22.12
N PHE A 219 14.77 -24.49 21.23
CA PHE A 219 15.42 -23.25 20.95
C PHE A 219 14.44 -22.08 21.16
N ALA A 220 14.93 -20.97 21.66
CA ALA A 220 14.16 -19.74 21.87
C ALA A 220 14.81 -18.57 21.14
N ARG A 221 13.99 -17.68 20.60
CA ARG A 221 14.43 -16.43 19.95
C ARG A 221 13.53 -15.29 20.39
N GLY A 222 14.12 -14.19 20.79
CA GLY A 222 13.42 -12.96 21.11
C GLY A 222 13.95 -11.81 20.26
N SER A 223 13.05 -10.98 19.73
CA SER A 223 13.40 -9.73 19.05
C SER A 223 12.54 -8.60 19.57
N PHE A 224 13.08 -7.39 19.62
CA PHE A 224 12.37 -6.18 19.99
C PHE A 224 12.84 -4.98 19.18
N GLY A 225 11.96 -3.99 19.01
CA GLY A 225 12.27 -2.71 18.39
C GLY A 225 11.48 -1.57 19.05
N SER A 226 12.16 -0.45 19.24
CA SER A 226 11.57 0.85 19.56
C SER A 226 12.00 1.82 18.48
N LEU A 227 11.06 2.37 17.75
CA LEU A 227 11.31 3.22 16.60
C LEU A 227 10.62 4.57 16.84
N GLU A 228 11.44 5.58 17.06
CA GLU A 228 10.99 6.94 17.35
C GLU A 228 11.58 7.91 16.31
N GLN A 229 10.74 8.81 15.79
CA GLN A 229 11.16 9.92 14.94
C GLN A 229 10.11 11.02 15.01
N ASP A 230 10.51 12.27 15.19
CA ASP A 230 9.62 13.41 15.20
C ASP A 230 8.91 13.60 13.86
N GLY A 231 7.76 14.25 13.85
CA GLY A 231 7.04 14.64 12.65
C GLY A 231 7.81 15.68 11.82
N TYR A 232 7.30 15.99 10.64
CA TYR A 232 7.93 16.95 9.71
C TYR A 232 6.95 18.01 9.20
N VAL A 233 5.68 17.92 9.58
CA VAL A 233 4.66 18.93 9.32
C VAL A 233 4.20 19.49 10.66
N THR A 234 4.57 20.73 10.93
CA THR A 234 4.22 21.41 12.19
C THR A 234 2.77 21.84 12.21
N ARG A 235 2.09 21.62 13.31
CA ARG A 235 0.74 22.08 13.56
C ARG A 235 0.73 23.14 14.68
N PRO A 236 0.60 24.44 14.34
CA PRO A 236 0.72 25.51 15.32
C PRO A 236 -0.40 25.54 16.36
N PHE A 237 -1.53 24.88 16.11
CA PHE A 237 -2.68 24.85 17.02
C PHE A 237 -2.35 24.20 18.37
N ASP A 238 -1.62 23.09 18.38
CA ASP A 238 -1.29 22.32 19.58
C ASP A 238 0.20 21.99 19.69
N ASP A 239 1.03 22.63 18.86
CA ASP A 239 2.49 22.48 18.82
C ASP A 239 2.92 21.01 18.56
N LYS A 240 2.12 20.27 17.78
CA LYS A 240 2.43 18.90 17.36
C LYS A 240 3.08 18.88 16.00
N ASP A 241 3.97 17.93 15.80
CA ASP A 241 4.52 17.61 14.49
C ASP A 241 3.84 16.33 13.96
N LEU A 242 3.19 16.45 12.80
CA LEU A 242 2.49 15.35 12.13
C LEU A 242 3.44 14.50 11.31
N GLY A 243 3.07 13.24 11.10
CA GLY A 243 3.86 12.28 10.36
C GLY A 243 5.05 11.73 11.15
N ASN A 244 5.02 11.79 12.50
CA ASN A 244 6.00 11.16 13.38
C ASN A 244 5.94 9.63 13.29
N GLN A 245 6.91 8.98 13.89
CA GLN A 245 6.92 7.55 14.17
C GLN A 245 7.12 7.35 15.67
N ASP A 246 6.27 6.52 16.27
CA ASP A 246 6.39 6.09 17.66
C ASP A 246 5.86 4.65 17.73
N THR A 247 6.77 3.69 17.56
CA THR A 247 6.41 2.29 17.40
C THR A 247 7.21 1.42 18.35
N LEU A 248 6.53 0.59 19.12
CA LEU A 248 7.11 -0.47 19.93
C LEU A 248 6.70 -1.83 19.35
N MET A 249 7.66 -2.73 19.18
CA MET A 249 7.37 -4.06 18.67
C MET A 249 8.21 -5.11 19.35
N GLY A 250 7.68 -6.34 19.41
CA GLY A 250 8.37 -7.48 19.96
C GLY A 250 7.88 -8.79 19.37
N ARG A 251 8.79 -9.76 19.29
CA ARG A 251 8.47 -11.12 18.92
C ARG A 251 9.19 -12.07 19.86
N PHE A 252 8.49 -13.12 20.28
CA PHE A 252 9.05 -14.26 21.00
C PHE A 252 8.70 -15.54 20.27
N ALA A 253 9.70 -16.35 19.95
CA ALA A 253 9.52 -17.60 19.24
C ALA A 253 10.20 -18.77 19.97
N LEU A 254 9.55 -19.93 19.92
CA LEU A 254 10.07 -21.21 20.40
C LEU A 254 10.04 -22.21 19.26
N ARG A 255 11.14 -22.93 19.07
CA ARG A 255 11.22 -24.07 18.15
C ARG A 255 11.57 -25.32 18.94
N TRP A 256 10.76 -26.37 18.79
CA TRP A 256 10.97 -27.68 19.40
C TRP A 256 11.13 -28.75 18.32
N VAL A 257 12.28 -29.40 18.30
CA VAL A 257 12.69 -30.43 17.33
C VAL A 257 13.02 -31.72 18.11
N PRO A 258 11.99 -32.48 18.61
CA PRO A 258 12.22 -33.70 19.41
C PRO A 258 12.76 -34.87 18.59
N SER A 259 12.63 -34.81 17.26
CA SER A 259 13.14 -35.83 16.33
C SER A 259 13.39 -35.19 14.95
N ASP A 260 14.13 -35.88 14.10
CA ASP A 260 14.42 -35.47 12.74
C ASP A 260 13.16 -35.36 11.84
N THR A 261 12.05 -35.95 12.30
CA THR A 261 10.79 -35.98 11.52
C THR A 261 9.69 -35.09 12.06
N PHE A 262 9.93 -34.38 13.16
CA PHE A 262 8.90 -33.51 13.76
C PHE A 262 9.48 -32.19 14.26
N THR A 263 8.83 -31.08 13.86
CA THR A 263 9.15 -29.73 14.33
C THR A 263 7.87 -29.02 14.78
N ALA A 264 7.95 -28.31 15.88
CA ALA A 264 6.89 -27.41 16.35
C ALA A 264 7.47 -26.01 16.56
N ASP A 265 6.90 -25.03 15.87
CA ASP A 265 7.22 -23.61 15.98
C ASP A 265 6.05 -22.88 16.61
N LEU A 266 6.29 -22.19 17.72
CA LEU A 266 5.32 -21.31 18.40
C LEU A 266 5.87 -19.89 18.39
N SER A 267 5.06 -18.91 18.01
CA SER A 267 5.43 -17.48 18.10
C SER A 267 4.34 -16.65 18.78
N PHE A 268 4.78 -15.58 19.40
CA PHE A 268 3.96 -14.49 19.90
C PHE A 268 4.53 -13.19 19.35
N ASP A 269 3.68 -12.36 18.75
CA ASP A 269 4.02 -11.07 18.17
C ASP A 269 3.21 -9.97 18.88
N TYR A 270 3.87 -8.85 19.14
CA TYR A 270 3.29 -7.64 19.72
C TYR A 270 3.75 -6.43 18.90
N TYR A 271 2.81 -5.52 18.61
CA TYR A 271 3.05 -4.27 17.91
C TYR A 271 2.15 -3.18 18.48
N ASP A 272 2.73 -2.04 18.85
CA ASP A 272 2.04 -0.85 19.39
C ASP A 272 2.59 0.38 18.65
N ASP A 273 1.73 1.13 17.96
CA ASP A 273 2.04 2.35 17.23
C ASP A 273 1.21 3.50 17.78
N LYS A 274 1.89 4.59 18.19
CA LYS A 274 1.29 5.79 18.76
C LYS A 274 1.80 7.02 18.04
N SER A 275 1.17 7.37 16.95
CA SER A 275 1.59 8.52 16.14
C SER A 275 0.61 9.69 16.22
N ASN A 276 1.10 10.89 15.89
CA ASN A 276 0.28 12.11 15.79
C ASN A 276 -0.60 12.14 14.51
N GLY A 277 -0.64 11.03 13.77
CA GLY A 277 -1.34 10.91 12.51
C GLY A 277 -0.51 11.35 11.30
N PRO A 278 -1.07 11.19 10.10
CA PRO A 278 -0.35 11.46 8.85
C PRO A 278 -0.09 12.96 8.65
N ALA A 279 1.01 13.26 7.95
CA ALA A 279 1.41 14.62 7.59
C ALA A 279 0.54 15.19 6.45
N LEU A 280 -0.75 15.38 6.70
CA LEU A 280 -1.69 15.92 5.73
C LEU A 280 -1.60 17.44 5.64
N LEU A 281 -1.61 17.96 4.41
CA LEU A 281 -1.61 19.38 4.08
C LEU A 281 -2.78 19.69 3.17
N VAL A 282 -3.47 20.80 3.40
CA VAL A 282 -4.39 21.37 2.41
C VAL A 282 -3.55 22.15 1.41
N THR A 283 -3.42 21.65 0.20
CA THR A 283 -2.56 22.25 -0.84
C THR A 283 -3.32 23.12 -1.83
N ARG A 284 -4.63 22.93 -1.91
CA ARG A 284 -5.49 23.67 -2.81
C ARG A 284 -6.90 23.82 -2.23
N VAL A 285 -7.53 24.94 -2.49
CA VAL A 285 -8.96 25.18 -2.26
C VAL A 285 -9.56 25.74 -3.55
N ASP A 286 -10.50 25.00 -4.13
CA ASP A 286 -11.16 25.33 -5.40
C ASP A 286 -12.43 26.14 -5.18
N GLY A 287 -12.83 26.93 -6.18
CA GLY A 287 -14.16 27.55 -6.21
C GLY A 287 -14.21 29.06 -6.03
N PHE A 288 -13.06 29.76 -6.05
CA PHE A 288 -13.07 31.20 -6.17
C PHE A 288 -13.19 31.68 -7.63
N PRO A 289 -13.96 32.76 -7.89
CA PRO A 289 -14.21 33.26 -9.24
C PRO A 289 -12.99 33.90 -9.95
N GLU A 290 -11.78 33.79 -9.39
CA GLU A 290 -10.56 34.24 -10.08
C GLU A 290 -10.10 33.29 -11.17
N SER A 291 -10.47 32.01 -11.13
CA SER A 291 -10.30 31.13 -12.28
C SER A 291 -11.48 31.34 -13.24
N ALA A 292 -11.20 31.65 -14.49
CA ALA A 292 -12.22 31.71 -15.56
C ALA A 292 -12.92 30.35 -15.77
N ASP A 293 -12.51 29.33 -15.05
CA ASP A 293 -12.93 27.92 -15.04
C ASP A 293 -13.71 27.57 -13.76
N ALA A 294 -14.30 28.57 -13.07
CA ALA A 294 -15.18 28.36 -11.94
C ALA A 294 -16.28 27.37 -12.34
N ILE A 295 -16.27 26.19 -11.69
CA ILE A 295 -17.20 25.10 -11.94
C ILE A 295 -18.63 25.61 -11.75
N PRO A 296 -19.49 25.62 -12.77
CA PRO A 296 -20.89 25.91 -12.57
C PRO A 296 -21.50 24.78 -11.71
N GLY A 297 -21.76 25.07 -10.43
CA GLY A 297 -22.30 24.11 -9.48
C GLY A 297 -21.29 23.46 -8.53
N GLY A 298 -20.00 23.84 -8.56
CA GLY A 298 -19.00 23.38 -7.59
C GLY A 298 -19.40 23.75 -6.15
N ASN A 299 -19.28 22.82 -5.24
CA ASN A 299 -19.77 22.90 -3.86
C ASN A 299 -18.89 23.77 -2.92
N PHE A 300 -17.94 24.52 -3.46
CA PHE A 300 -17.27 25.60 -2.71
C PHE A 300 -18.27 26.49 -1.93
N PRO A 301 -19.47 26.76 -2.47
CA PRO A 301 -20.55 27.37 -1.72
C PRO A 301 -20.93 26.59 -0.46
N PHE A 302 -20.63 25.26 -0.33
CA PHE A 302 -21.18 24.51 0.79
C PHE A 302 -20.63 25.01 2.12
N ILE A 303 -19.30 25.05 2.32
CA ILE A 303 -18.75 25.56 3.58
C ILE A 303 -19.04 27.06 3.74
N ASN A 304 -18.76 27.86 2.71
CA ASN A 304 -19.00 29.29 2.80
C ASN A 304 -20.50 29.64 2.79
N ASN A 305 -21.36 28.88 2.12
CA ASN A 305 -22.82 29.03 2.21
C ASN A 305 -23.34 28.42 3.53
N LEU A 306 -22.69 27.38 4.05
CA LEU A 306 -22.97 26.89 5.39
C LEU A 306 -22.69 28.00 6.41
N PHE A 307 -21.51 28.60 6.37
CA PHE A 307 -21.17 29.74 7.21
C PHE A 307 -22.06 30.94 6.95
N ALA A 308 -22.42 31.23 5.69
CA ALA A 308 -23.33 32.28 5.34
C ALA A 308 -24.80 31.96 5.69
N GLY A 309 -25.19 30.67 5.62
CA GLY A 309 -26.54 30.21 5.92
C GLY A 309 -26.88 30.18 7.40
N PHE A 310 -25.88 30.02 8.24
CA PHE A 310 -26.00 30.12 9.70
C PHE A 310 -25.77 31.54 10.21
N ASN A 311 -25.42 32.49 9.33
CA ASN A 311 -25.53 33.89 9.70
C ASN A 311 -27.03 34.20 9.91
N PRO A 312 -27.46 34.65 11.13
CA PRO A 312 -28.86 35.09 11.36
C PRO A 312 -29.35 36.13 10.34
N ASP A 313 -28.48 36.56 9.46
CA ASP A 313 -28.68 37.49 8.37
C ASP A 313 -28.89 36.83 6.99
N PHE A 314 -29.27 35.58 6.90
CA PHE A 314 -29.99 35.07 5.71
C PHE A 314 -31.37 35.78 5.67
N GLY A 315 -31.33 37.07 5.46
CA GLY A 315 -32.43 38.00 5.63
C GLY A 315 -32.12 39.18 6.52
N GLY A 316 -30.92 39.24 7.13
CA GLY A 316 -30.40 40.35 7.94
C GLY A 316 -29.48 41.32 7.16
N PRO A 317 -29.13 42.45 7.73
CA PRO A 317 -28.53 43.58 6.95
C PRO A 317 -27.05 43.42 6.58
N ASN A 318 -26.34 42.36 6.98
CA ASN A 318 -24.91 42.16 6.63
C ASN A 318 -24.55 40.67 6.44
N PRO A 319 -24.84 40.04 5.28
CA PRO A 319 -24.34 38.71 4.99
C PRO A 319 -22.81 38.75 4.91
N ILE A 320 -22.16 37.73 5.51
CA ILE A 320 -20.74 37.46 5.25
C ILE A 320 -20.64 37.04 3.78
N VAL A 321 -20.04 37.87 2.97
CA VAL A 321 -19.84 37.60 1.55
C VAL A 321 -18.41 37.16 1.38
N CYS A 322 -18.19 35.85 1.13
CA CYS A 322 -16.88 35.27 0.84
C CYS A 322 -16.53 35.46 -0.65
N THR A 323 -16.30 36.67 -1.09
CA THR A 323 -15.84 37.00 -2.43
C THR A 323 -14.47 37.65 -2.39
N LEU A 324 -13.52 37.14 -3.18
CA LEU A 324 -12.23 37.82 -3.33
C LEU A 324 -12.37 39.14 -4.07
N PRO A 325 -11.49 40.16 -3.82
CA PRO A 325 -10.31 40.09 -2.93
C PRO A 325 -10.57 40.40 -1.44
N ASP A 326 -11.78 40.71 -1.05
CA ASP A 326 -12.13 41.25 0.27
C ASP A 326 -12.80 40.22 1.19
N ALA A 327 -12.57 38.90 0.97
CA ALA A 327 -13.13 37.84 1.81
C ALA A 327 -12.69 38.00 3.27
N PRO A 328 -13.64 37.99 4.24
CA PRO A 328 -13.29 38.01 5.65
C PRO A 328 -12.40 36.84 6.03
N SER A 329 -11.57 36.99 7.07
CA SER A 329 -10.72 35.91 7.62
C SER A 329 -11.50 34.68 8.13
N ALA A 330 -12.83 34.81 8.25
CA ALA A 330 -13.74 33.73 8.56
C ALA A 330 -14.12 32.84 7.37
N CYS A 331 -13.67 33.20 6.15
CA CYS A 331 -13.98 32.41 4.96
C CYS A 331 -12.91 31.37 4.68
N TYR A 332 -13.33 30.19 4.27
CA TYR A 332 -12.44 29.12 3.81
C TYR A 332 -11.89 29.47 2.42
N THR A 333 -10.61 29.75 2.35
CA THR A 333 -9.93 30.21 1.14
C THR A 333 -8.52 29.61 1.06
N THR A 334 -7.88 29.68 -0.11
CA THR A 334 -6.44 29.38 -0.22
C THR A 334 -5.58 30.17 0.77
N ALA A 335 -5.95 31.42 1.06
CA ALA A 335 -5.20 32.25 2.00
C ALA A 335 -5.40 31.85 3.47
N THR A 336 -6.46 31.11 3.79
CA THR A 336 -6.78 30.68 5.16
C THR A 336 -6.50 29.21 5.44
N ALA A 337 -6.40 28.36 4.41
CA ALA A 337 -6.20 26.92 4.55
C ALA A 337 -4.85 26.43 4.00
N VAL A 338 -4.29 27.11 2.99
CA VAL A 338 -3.03 26.70 2.35
C VAL A 338 -1.87 27.55 2.88
N THR A 339 -0.88 26.93 3.48
CA THR A 339 0.23 27.64 4.13
C THR A 339 1.61 27.32 3.57
N GLY A 340 1.74 26.38 2.62
CA GLY A 340 3.02 25.89 2.10
C GLY A 340 3.41 24.54 2.69
N GLU A 341 4.62 24.12 2.43
CA GLU A 341 5.06 22.71 2.42
C GLU A 341 5.11 21.99 3.77
N ASN A 342 5.13 22.68 4.90
CA ASN A 342 5.40 22.03 6.20
C ASN A 342 4.51 22.55 7.34
N THR A 343 3.35 23.09 7.05
CA THR A 343 2.47 23.60 8.12
C THR A 343 1.02 23.20 7.88
N ASN A 344 0.43 22.50 8.83
CA ASN A 344 -1.01 22.20 8.89
C ASN A 344 -1.70 23.19 9.84
N LEU A 345 -2.70 23.90 9.36
CA LEU A 345 -3.46 24.86 10.17
C LEU A 345 -4.67 24.26 10.86
N GLY A 346 -4.96 22.99 10.65
CA GLY A 346 -6.09 22.30 11.23
C GLY A 346 -6.11 22.39 12.75
N THR A 347 -7.31 22.38 13.32
CA THR A 347 -7.58 22.55 14.75
C THR A 347 -8.29 21.37 15.39
N GLY A 348 -8.69 20.37 14.58
CA GLY A 348 -9.28 19.14 15.03
C GLY A 348 -8.24 18.16 15.59
N LEU A 349 -8.70 17.03 16.12
CA LEU A 349 -7.82 15.99 16.63
C LEU A 349 -7.08 15.32 15.46
N ASN A 350 -5.79 15.02 15.67
CA ASN A 350 -4.98 14.20 14.79
C ASN A 350 -4.17 13.22 15.64
N TYR A 351 -4.41 11.94 15.44
CA TYR A 351 -3.64 10.84 16.02
C TYR A 351 -3.92 9.56 15.24
N SER A 352 -3.01 8.61 15.35
CA SER A 352 -3.16 7.27 14.80
C SER A 352 -2.52 6.30 15.77
N GLU A 353 -3.35 5.58 16.50
CA GLU A 353 -2.93 4.60 17.50
C GLU A 353 -3.40 3.21 17.07
N MET A 354 -2.51 2.21 17.20
CA MET A 354 -2.83 0.84 16.80
C MET A 354 -2.04 -0.15 17.61
N GLU A 355 -2.74 -1.15 18.13
CA GLU A 355 -2.17 -2.29 18.84
C GLU A 355 -2.52 -3.59 18.12
N ASN A 356 -1.55 -4.50 17.99
CA ASN A 356 -1.75 -5.81 17.41
C ASN A 356 -1.01 -6.87 18.22
N GLU A 357 -1.72 -7.93 18.56
CA GLU A 357 -1.19 -9.13 19.19
C GLU A 357 -1.48 -10.35 18.33
N ALA A 358 -0.51 -11.26 18.19
CA ALA A 358 -0.73 -12.48 17.45
C ALA A 358 -0.02 -13.66 18.12
N VAL A 359 -0.65 -14.83 18.06
CA VAL A 359 -0.06 -16.13 18.44
C VAL A 359 -0.19 -17.07 17.27
N SER A 360 0.91 -17.72 16.87
CA SER A 360 0.92 -18.68 15.78
C SER A 360 1.62 -19.96 16.17
N LEU A 361 1.08 -21.08 15.75
CA LEU A 361 1.61 -22.42 15.94
C LEU A 361 1.73 -23.12 14.59
N THR A 362 2.95 -23.56 14.25
CA THR A 362 3.20 -24.40 13.08
C THR A 362 3.75 -25.76 13.54
N LEU A 363 3.09 -26.84 13.14
CA LEU A 363 3.53 -28.21 13.34
C LEU A 363 3.90 -28.82 12.00
N THR A 364 5.13 -29.28 11.85
CA THR A 364 5.60 -29.94 10.62
C THR A 364 5.96 -31.39 10.95
N TRP A 365 5.44 -32.32 10.18
CA TRP A 365 5.64 -33.75 10.32
C TRP A 365 6.13 -34.35 8.99
N ASP A 366 7.40 -34.68 8.91
CA ASP A 366 8.01 -35.35 7.78
C ASP A 366 7.81 -36.87 7.90
N LEU A 367 6.85 -37.36 7.12
CA LEU A 367 6.57 -38.80 7.02
C LEU A 367 7.24 -39.36 5.76
N GLU A 368 7.57 -40.63 5.73
CA GLU A 368 8.28 -41.25 4.59
C GLU A 368 7.61 -40.98 3.20
N ALA A 369 6.29 -40.80 3.17
CA ALA A 369 5.52 -40.65 1.95
C ALA A 369 5.11 -39.20 1.63
N PHE A 370 5.05 -38.34 2.63
CA PHE A 370 4.61 -36.95 2.50
C PHE A 370 4.96 -36.15 3.78
N THR A 371 5.02 -34.85 3.66
CA THR A 371 5.07 -33.91 4.77
C THR A 371 3.67 -33.40 5.09
N ALA A 372 3.28 -33.47 6.38
CA ALA A 372 2.07 -32.85 6.90
C ALA A 372 2.45 -31.57 7.69
N LYS A 373 1.81 -30.46 7.37
CA LYS A 373 2.04 -29.17 8.05
C LYS A 373 0.71 -28.60 8.50
N LEU A 374 0.59 -28.30 9.80
CA LEU A 374 -0.55 -27.62 10.39
C LEU A 374 -0.12 -26.23 10.85
N ILE A 375 -0.83 -25.22 10.41
CA ILE A 375 -0.63 -23.83 10.82
C ILE A 375 -1.92 -23.38 11.49
N ALA A 376 -1.83 -22.83 12.70
CA ALA A 376 -2.96 -22.25 13.41
C ALA A 376 -2.54 -20.90 13.98
N SER A 377 -3.39 -19.87 13.85
CA SER A 377 -3.09 -18.55 14.35
C SER A 377 -4.33 -17.85 14.88
N HIS A 378 -4.13 -17.08 15.94
CA HIS A 378 -5.10 -16.08 16.43
C HIS A 378 -4.42 -14.73 16.46
N ARG A 379 -5.12 -13.70 15.98
CA ARG A 379 -4.65 -12.31 15.95
C ARG A 379 -5.75 -11.40 16.44
N SER A 380 -5.40 -10.45 17.30
CA SER A 380 -6.26 -9.36 17.75
C SER A 380 -5.65 -8.03 17.31
N LEU A 381 -6.46 -7.16 16.75
CA LEU A 381 -6.08 -5.84 16.26
C LEU A 381 -7.07 -4.82 16.79
N SER A 382 -6.57 -3.76 17.42
CA SER A 382 -7.36 -2.60 17.81
C SER A 382 -6.69 -1.31 17.34
N GLY A 383 -7.49 -0.29 17.04
CA GLY A 383 -6.97 1.00 16.61
C GLY A 383 -7.95 2.14 16.86
N GLU A 384 -7.39 3.32 17.13
CA GLU A 384 -8.11 4.57 17.20
C GLU A 384 -7.42 5.61 16.31
N PHE A 385 -8.19 6.24 15.45
CA PHE A 385 -7.68 7.22 14.50
C PHE A 385 -8.52 8.48 14.54
N ALA A 386 -7.87 9.64 14.38
CA ALA A 386 -8.55 10.89 14.18
C ALA A 386 -7.82 11.76 13.17
N SER A 387 -8.57 12.46 12.32
CA SER A 387 -8.00 13.32 11.30
C SER A 387 -8.85 14.56 11.08
N ASP A 388 -8.21 15.71 11.24
CA ASP A 388 -8.70 16.98 10.73
C ASP A 388 -8.32 17.08 9.25
N ARG A 389 -9.32 17.17 8.38
CA ARG A 389 -9.11 17.15 6.92
C ARG A 389 -9.42 18.47 6.24
N ASP A 390 -9.94 19.43 6.98
CA ASP A 390 -10.28 20.74 6.39
C ASP A 390 -9.12 21.73 6.45
N GLY A 391 -8.15 21.53 7.35
CA GLY A 391 -7.02 22.43 7.54
C GLY A 391 -7.42 23.85 7.92
N TYR A 392 -8.62 24.06 8.47
CA TYR A 392 -9.15 25.38 8.75
C TYR A 392 -8.61 25.92 10.07
N PRO A 393 -7.93 27.08 10.05
CA PRO A 393 -7.42 27.71 11.26
C PRO A 393 -8.54 28.32 12.06
N GLN A 394 -8.76 27.85 13.29
CA GLN A 394 -9.66 28.52 14.18
C GLN A 394 -9.00 29.77 14.78
N ASN A 395 -9.68 30.89 14.74
CA ASN A 395 -9.23 32.11 15.41
C ASN A 395 -9.55 32.05 16.93
N ASP A 396 -8.56 31.70 17.76
CA ASP A 396 -8.46 31.90 19.22
C ASP A 396 -9.80 32.09 19.98
N GLY A 397 -10.67 31.09 19.98
CA GLY A 397 -11.93 31.12 20.72
C GLY A 397 -12.98 32.08 20.17
N GLN A 398 -12.81 32.60 18.98
CA GLN A 398 -13.84 33.36 18.28
C GLN A 398 -14.81 32.41 17.58
N PRO A 399 -16.12 32.61 17.67
CA PRO A 399 -17.08 31.86 16.87
C PRO A 399 -16.82 32.09 15.38
N ALA A 400 -17.05 31.11 14.54
CA ALA A 400 -16.94 31.22 13.08
C ALA A 400 -17.75 32.38 12.50
N PHE A 401 -18.76 32.83 13.24
CA PHE A 401 -19.56 34.02 12.97
C PHE A 401 -20.05 34.69 14.28
N PRO A 402 -20.29 36.01 14.29
CA PRO A 402 -20.72 36.72 15.49
C PRO A 402 -22.00 36.13 16.08
N GLY A 403 -21.93 35.58 17.30
CA GLY A 403 -23.07 34.99 18.01
C GLY A 403 -23.36 33.51 17.69
N GLY A 404 -22.56 32.88 16.87
CA GLY A 404 -22.64 31.43 16.59
C GLY A 404 -21.97 30.59 17.68
N PRO A 405 -22.17 29.26 17.64
CA PRO A 405 -21.38 28.33 18.46
C PRO A 405 -19.90 28.41 18.06
N LEU A 406 -19.04 28.02 18.97
CA LEU A 406 -17.63 27.69 18.63
C LEU A 406 -17.70 26.46 17.73
N VAL A 407 -17.47 26.67 16.45
CA VAL A 407 -17.48 25.57 15.47
C VAL A 407 -16.04 25.15 15.27
N ASN A 408 -15.76 23.94 15.66
CA ASN A 408 -14.43 23.37 15.64
C ASN A 408 -14.55 21.85 15.44
N PRO A 409 -13.86 21.28 14.53
CA PRO A 409 -13.45 21.68 13.17
C PRO A 409 -14.65 21.71 12.21
N VAL A 410 -14.43 22.10 10.93
CA VAL A 410 -15.49 22.04 9.91
C VAL A 410 -15.81 20.58 9.56
N THR A 411 -14.76 19.76 9.48
CA THR A 411 -14.86 18.33 9.26
C THR A 411 -13.83 17.59 10.08
N HIS A 412 -14.30 16.60 10.79
CA HIS A 412 -13.47 15.75 11.61
C HIS A 412 -13.90 14.28 11.44
N TYR A 413 -12.92 13.42 11.26
CA TYR A 413 -13.12 11.98 11.18
C TYR A 413 -12.53 11.33 12.41
N PHE A 414 -13.32 10.46 13.02
CA PHE A 414 -12.88 9.53 14.05
C PHE A 414 -13.06 8.12 13.55
N ASP A 415 -12.28 7.22 14.05
CA ASP A 415 -12.40 5.81 13.72
C ASP A 415 -11.92 4.98 14.88
N THR A 416 -12.73 4.04 15.32
CA THR A 416 -12.35 2.98 16.23
C THR A 416 -12.51 1.66 15.52
N PHE A 417 -11.51 0.82 15.63
CA PHE A 417 -11.43 -0.46 14.96
C PHE A 417 -11.01 -1.54 15.94
N GLU A 418 -11.80 -2.59 16.03
CA GLU A 418 -11.47 -3.81 16.78
C GLU A 418 -11.72 -5.02 15.89
N GLN A 419 -10.78 -5.98 15.89
CA GLN A 419 -10.83 -7.18 15.09
C GLN A 419 -10.19 -8.33 15.81
N ASP A 420 -10.88 -9.47 15.87
CA ASP A 420 -10.31 -10.76 16.19
C ASP A 420 -10.31 -11.65 14.94
N GLN A 421 -9.20 -12.33 14.68
CA GLN A 421 -9.01 -13.22 13.54
C GLN A 421 -8.48 -14.56 14.01
N PHE A 422 -9.11 -15.65 13.56
CA PHE A 422 -8.63 -17.00 13.74
C PHE A 422 -8.46 -17.69 12.40
N SER A 423 -7.37 -18.43 12.21
CA SER A 423 -7.17 -19.24 11.01
C SER A 423 -6.50 -20.58 11.31
N VAL A 424 -6.86 -21.59 10.52
CA VAL A 424 -6.19 -22.88 10.53
C VAL A 424 -6.03 -23.41 9.12
N GLU A 425 -4.82 -23.88 8.79
CA GLU A 425 -4.49 -24.50 7.51
C GLU A 425 -3.78 -25.83 7.74
N LEU A 426 -4.27 -26.89 7.09
CA LEU A 426 -3.58 -28.16 7.02
C LEU A 426 -3.10 -28.38 5.59
N GLN A 427 -1.80 -28.53 5.41
CA GLN A 427 -1.14 -28.81 4.15
C GLN A 427 -0.57 -30.22 4.15
N LEU A 428 -0.69 -30.92 3.04
CA LEU A 428 0.00 -32.16 2.74
C LEU A 428 0.79 -31.97 1.47
N SER A 429 2.07 -32.25 1.48
CA SER A 429 2.94 -32.12 0.30
C SER A 429 3.86 -33.33 0.17
N GLY A 430 4.24 -33.66 -1.06
CA GLY A 430 5.12 -34.80 -1.28
C GLY A 430 5.48 -35.00 -2.73
N SER A 431 6.25 -36.05 -2.99
CA SER A 431 6.59 -36.52 -4.32
C SER A 431 6.04 -37.95 -4.57
N ALA A 432 5.85 -38.28 -5.84
CA ALA A 432 5.38 -39.58 -6.29
C ALA A 432 5.91 -39.89 -7.69
N ILE A 433 5.70 -41.15 -8.18
CA ILE A 433 6.08 -41.59 -9.52
C ILE A 433 7.59 -41.36 -9.77
N GLU A 434 8.41 -41.86 -8.85
CA GLU A 434 9.89 -41.72 -8.93
C GLU A 434 10.32 -40.26 -8.98
N ASP A 435 9.74 -39.43 -8.06
CA ASP A 435 9.94 -37.96 -7.91
C ASP A 435 9.55 -37.09 -9.11
N ARG A 436 8.87 -37.67 -10.13
CA ARG A 436 8.37 -36.95 -11.29
C ARG A 436 7.07 -36.17 -11.04
N LEU A 437 6.39 -36.44 -9.94
CA LEU A 437 5.17 -35.75 -9.55
C LEU A 437 5.39 -35.12 -8.19
N SER A 438 5.48 -33.81 -8.13
CA SER A 438 5.44 -33.02 -6.91
C SER A 438 4.01 -32.50 -6.70
N TRP A 439 3.49 -32.56 -5.48
CA TRP A 439 2.13 -32.15 -5.20
C TRP A 439 2.00 -31.50 -3.82
N VAL A 440 1.05 -30.59 -3.71
CA VAL A 440 0.57 -30.01 -2.46
C VAL A 440 -0.96 -30.00 -2.49
N ALA A 441 -1.57 -30.31 -1.34
CA ALA A 441 -3.02 -30.18 -1.17
C ALA A 441 -3.28 -29.70 0.26
N GLY A 442 -4.36 -28.95 0.46
CA GLY A 442 -4.68 -28.43 1.79
C GLY A 442 -6.13 -28.07 1.97
N VAL A 443 -6.47 -27.87 3.24
CA VAL A 443 -7.73 -27.31 3.68
C VAL A 443 -7.46 -26.09 4.56
N TYR A 444 -8.29 -25.08 4.42
CA TYR A 444 -8.17 -23.80 5.12
C TYR A 444 -9.50 -23.40 5.72
N ALA A 445 -9.46 -22.91 6.95
CA ALA A 445 -10.60 -22.25 7.58
C ALA A 445 -10.12 -20.93 8.21
N PHE A 446 -10.98 -19.92 8.13
CA PHE A 446 -10.73 -18.57 8.59
C PHE A 446 -12.01 -17.99 9.15
N GLU A 447 -11.92 -17.36 10.29
CA GLU A 447 -12.99 -16.62 10.93
C GLU A 447 -12.45 -15.26 11.35
N GLU A 448 -13.27 -14.24 11.24
CA GLU A 448 -12.93 -12.86 11.57
C GLU A 448 -14.19 -12.14 12.02
N ASP A 449 -14.15 -11.57 13.20
CA ASP A 449 -15.22 -10.74 13.74
C ASP A 449 -14.69 -9.44 14.35
N GLY A 450 -15.56 -8.46 14.48
CA GLY A 450 -15.16 -7.20 15.08
C GLY A 450 -16.12 -6.05 14.80
N GLU A 451 -15.63 -4.86 15.07
CA GLU A 451 -16.36 -3.62 14.83
C GLU A 451 -15.46 -2.55 14.18
N ASN A 452 -16.07 -1.69 13.41
CA ASN A 452 -15.50 -0.43 12.98
C ASN A 452 -16.54 0.66 13.12
N ILE A 453 -16.35 1.56 14.05
CA ILE A 453 -17.21 2.69 14.33
C ILE A 453 -16.49 3.96 13.88
N ASN A 454 -17.11 4.67 12.94
CA ASN A 454 -16.49 5.77 12.23
C ASN A 454 -17.38 7.02 12.24
N PRO A 455 -17.43 7.77 13.36
CA PRO A 455 -18.13 9.05 13.41
C PRO A 455 -17.52 10.04 12.43
N VAL A 456 -18.38 10.70 11.67
CA VAL A 456 -18.02 11.76 10.75
C VAL A 456 -18.69 13.04 11.21
N ASP A 457 -17.89 13.96 11.72
CA ASP A 457 -18.40 15.24 12.21
C ASP A 457 -18.33 16.28 11.10
N PHE A 458 -19.48 16.84 10.79
CA PHE A 458 -19.63 18.08 10.06
C PHE A 458 -20.14 19.16 11.02
N THR A 459 -19.79 20.39 10.75
CA THR A 459 -20.24 21.54 11.54
C THR A 459 -21.73 21.51 11.95
N VAL A 460 -22.58 20.88 11.16
CA VAL A 460 -24.05 20.91 11.28
C VAL A 460 -24.66 19.59 11.66
N VAL A 461 -23.97 18.51 11.45
CA VAL A 461 -24.45 17.16 11.72
C VAL A 461 -23.25 16.26 11.98
N SER A 462 -23.35 15.45 13.04
CA SER A 462 -22.48 14.29 13.26
C SER A 462 -23.22 13.03 12.89
N ILE A 463 -22.58 12.17 12.13
CA ILE A 463 -23.13 10.90 11.67
C ILE A 463 -22.26 9.79 12.21
N GLN A 464 -22.80 8.94 13.08
CA GLN A 464 -22.15 7.67 13.34
C GLN A 464 -22.26 6.82 12.10
N SER A 465 -21.12 6.39 11.58
CA SER A 465 -20.97 5.45 10.47
C SER A 465 -20.30 4.19 10.97
N GLY A 466 -20.34 3.11 10.19
CA GLY A 466 -19.71 1.85 10.56
C GLY A 466 -20.70 0.78 11.01
N GLY A 467 -20.19 -0.20 11.75
CA GLY A 467 -20.98 -1.33 12.23
C GLY A 467 -20.12 -2.52 12.63
N TYR A 468 -20.79 -3.67 12.75
CA TYR A 468 -20.21 -4.93 13.21
C TYR A 468 -20.12 -5.92 12.06
N PHE A 469 -19.05 -6.69 12.00
CA PHE A 469 -18.81 -7.68 10.97
C PHE A 469 -18.50 -9.06 11.57
N ASP A 470 -18.91 -10.10 10.85
CA ASP A 470 -18.63 -11.50 11.16
C ASP A 470 -18.45 -12.23 9.83
N TYR A 471 -17.22 -12.61 9.50
CA TYR A 471 -16.84 -13.17 8.22
C TYR A 471 -16.18 -14.52 8.40
N SER A 472 -16.54 -15.47 7.56
CA SER A 472 -15.92 -16.79 7.55
C SER A 472 -15.54 -17.24 6.15
N SER A 473 -14.47 -18.01 6.05
CA SER A 473 -13.96 -18.55 4.79
C SER A 473 -13.51 -19.99 4.98
N GLU A 474 -13.97 -20.87 4.10
CA GLU A 474 -13.54 -22.26 4.02
C GLU A 474 -13.00 -22.54 2.63
N ALA A 475 -11.88 -23.24 2.54
CA ALA A 475 -11.31 -23.59 1.25
C ALA A 475 -10.66 -24.96 1.23
N PHE A 476 -10.68 -25.55 0.05
CA PHE A 476 -9.84 -26.71 -0.32
C PHE A 476 -9.01 -26.34 -1.54
N PHE A 477 -7.74 -26.69 -1.53
CA PHE A 477 -6.84 -26.46 -2.67
C PHE A 477 -5.96 -27.66 -2.94
N ALA A 478 -5.55 -27.79 -4.20
CA ALA A 478 -4.55 -28.78 -4.63
C ALA A 478 -3.79 -28.27 -5.85
N GLN A 479 -2.51 -28.52 -5.89
CA GLN A 479 -1.64 -28.27 -7.03
C GLN A 479 -0.69 -29.43 -7.25
N ALA A 480 -0.41 -29.76 -8.50
CA ALA A 480 0.53 -30.80 -8.84
C ALA A 480 1.39 -30.37 -10.04
N THR A 481 2.69 -30.64 -9.93
CA THR A 481 3.67 -30.45 -11.02
C THR A 481 4.15 -31.82 -11.47
N PHE A 482 4.03 -32.10 -12.77
CA PHE A 482 4.48 -33.35 -13.37
C PHE A 482 5.61 -33.08 -14.37
N ASP A 483 6.75 -33.74 -14.15
CA ASP A 483 7.87 -33.73 -15.08
C ASP A 483 7.58 -34.66 -16.25
N VAL A 484 7.06 -34.06 -17.34
CA VAL A 484 6.73 -34.79 -18.58
C VAL A 484 8.00 -35.40 -19.17
N THR A 485 9.09 -34.64 -19.13
CA THR A 485 10.45 -35.08 -19.47
C THR A 485 11.42 -34.44 -18.47
N GLU A 486 12.72 -34.78 -18.54
CA GLU A 486 13.78 -34.13 -17.76
C GLU A 486 13.88 -32.59 -17.98
N LYS A 487 13.23 -32.06 -19.02
CA LYS A 487 13.29 -30.64 -19.41
C LYS A 487 11.94 -29.96 -19.43
N LEU A 488 10.87 -30.68 -19.40
CA LEU A 488 9.52 -30.17 -19.58
C LEU A 488 8.66 -30.57 -18.39
N SER A 489 8.19 -29.59 -17.64
CA SER A 489 7.29 -29.77 -16.52
C SER A 489 5.95 -29.08 -16.80
N ALA A 490 4.87 -29.66 -16.34
CA ALA A 490 3.52 -29.10 -16.40
C ALA A 490 2.91 -29.06 -15.01
N THR A 491 2.37 -27.90 -14.62
CA THR A 491 1.69 -27.71 -13.33
C THR A 491 0.21 -27.44 -13.58
N ALA A 492 -0.64 -28.01 -12.73
CA ALA A 492 -2.05 -27.65 -12.66
C ALA A 492 -2.49 -27.57 -11.21
N GLY A 493 -3.32 -26.60 -10.90
CA GLY A 493 -3.85 -26.38 -9.57
C GLY A 493 -5.29 -25.86 -9.61
N ILE A 494 -5.99 -26.03 -8.50
CA ILE A 494 -7.33 -25.51 -8.29
C ILE A 494 -7.54 -25.26 -6.80
N ARG A 495 -8.24 -24.19 -6.50
CA ARG A 495 -8.82 -23.92 -5.17
C ARG A 495 -10.32 -23.69 -5.32
N TYR A 496 -11.06 -24.21 -4.39
CA TYR A 496 -12.47 -23.88 -4.16
C TYR A 496 -12.57 -23.17 -2.82
N THR A 497 -13.15 -21.99 -2.82
CA THR A 497 -13.36 -21.16 -1.63
C THR A 497 -14.81 -20.85 -1.45
N LYS A 498 -15.35 -21.02 -0.26
CA LYS A 498 -16.66 -20.55 0.17
C LYS A 498 -16.45 -19.43 1.19
N GLU A 499 -17.17 -18.33 1.01
CA GLU A 499 -17.10 -17.14 1.85
C GLU A 499 -18.50 -16.77 2.31
N ASP A 500 -18.68 -16.55 3.59
CA ASP A 500 -19.90 -16.03 4.18
C ASP A 500 -19.56 -14.74 4.94
N ARG A 501 -20.30 -13.64 4.68
CA ARG A 501 -20.03 -12.33 5.26
C ARG A 501 -21.32 -11.72 5.80
N ASP A 502 -21.38 -11.55 7.10
CA ASP A 502 -22.45 -10.86 7.81
C ASP A 502 -21.99 -9.47 8.24
N TYR A 503 -22.76 -8.44 7.91
CA TYR A 503 -22.49 -7.07 8.34
C TYR A 503 -23.75 -6.45 8.93
N LEU A 504 -23.63 -5.91 10.16
CA LEU A 504 -24.69 -5.20 10.85
C LEU A 504 -24.34 -3.70 10.90
N PRO A 505 -24.91 -2.85 10.03
CA PRO A 505 -24.62 -1.43 10.01
C PRO A 505 -25.22 -0.74 11.24
N ASP A 506 -24.39 0.03 11.96
CA ASP A 506 -24.84 0.87 13.08
C ASP A 506 -24.66 2.36 12.73
N GLN A 507 -25.52 2.86 11.85
CA GLN A 507 -25.36 4.19 11.25
C GLN A 507 -26.61 5.05 11.50
N TYR A 508 -26.38 6.21 12.13
CA TYR A 508 -27.46 7.14 12.49
C TYR A 508 -26.94 8.57 12.67
N ILE A 509 -27.89 9.52 12.71
CA ILE A 509 -27.57 10.92 13.05
C ILE A 509 -27.29 11.02 14.56
N GLU A 510 -26.04 11.24 14.91
CA GLU A 510 -25.56 11.25 16.29
C GLU A 510 -25.75 12.60 16.96
N GLU A 511 -25.38 13.69 16.25
CA GLU A 511 -25.50 15.05 16.76
C GLU A 511 -26.04 16.02 15.70
N MET A 512 -26.71 17.05 16.14
CA MET A 512 -27.17 18.17 15.33
C MET A 512 -26.93 19.47 16.09
N PRO A 513 -25.67 19.97 16.10
CA PRO A 513 -25.25 21.09 16.95
C PRO A 513 -26.07 22.37 16.75
N LEU A 514 -26.63 22.56 15.58
CA LEU A 514 -27.43 23.76 15.23
C LEU A 514 -28.95 23.52 15.29
N GLY A 515 -29.38 22.38 15.88
CA GLY A 515 -30.80 22.05 16.10
C GLY A 515 -31.56 21.56 14.88
N GLY A 516 -30.88 21.29 13.77
CA GLY A 516 -31.44 20.70 12.57
C GLY A 516 -30.75 21.17 11.29
N LEU A 517 -30.84 20.35 10.26
CA LEU A 517 -30.39 20.73 8.91
C LEU A 517 -31.44 21.66 8.27
N PRO A 518 -30.99 22.70 7.55
CA PRO A 518 -31.90 23.65 6.90
C PRO A 518 -32.60 23.08 5.64
N PHE A 519 -32.28 21.83 5.29
CA PHE A 519 -32.76 21.13 4.09
C PHE A 519 -33.15 19.69 4.41
N PRO A 520 -34.05 19.06 3.60
CA PRO A 520 -34.36 17.65 3.74
C PRO A 520 -33.12 16.79 3.47
N CYS A 521 -32.82 15.83 4.34
CA CYS A 521 -31.72 14.90 4.14
C CYS A 521 -32.16 13.54 3.57
N PHE A 522 -33.45 13.24 3.63
CA PHE A 522 -34.03 12.06 2.98
C PHE A 522 -34.79 12.47 1.72
N ASN A 523 -34.37 11.94 0.59
CA ASN A 523 -35.09 12.05 -0.68
C ASN A 523 -35.55 10.66 -1.10
N TYR A 524 -36.79 10.31 -0.81
CA TYR A 524 -37.32 9.00 -1.17
C TYR A 524 -37.61 8.90 -2.67
N SER A 525 -37.56 7.66 -3.19
CA SER A 525 -37.83 7.36 -4.59
C SER A 525 -39.25 7.73 -5.04
N ASP A 526 -40.19 7.89 -4.09
CA ASP A 526 -41.55 8.35 -4.33
C ASP A 526 -41.69 9.87 -4.46
N GLY A 527 -40.56 10.60 -4.36
CA GLY A 527 -40.53 12.07 -4.40
C GLY A 527 -40.88 12.76 -3.08
N SER A 528 -41.11 11.98 -2.00
CA SER A 528 -41.26 12.57 -0.68
C SER A 528 -39.91 12.91 -0.07
N THR A 529 -39.91 13.88 0.84
CA THR A 529 -38.69 14.31 1.55
C THR A 529 -38.96 14.35 3.05
N LYS A 530 -37.90 14.06 3.84
CA LYS A 530 -37.93 14.16 5.29
C LYS A 530 -36.75 14.97 5.77
N VAL A 531 -36.94 15.86 6.71
CA VAL A 531 -35.86 16.52 7.45
C VAL A 531 -35.26 15.52 8.44
N CYS A 532 -33.97 15.43 8.51
CA CYS A 532 -33.26 14.61 9.49
C CYS A 532 -33.55 15.05 10.91
N ALA A 533 -33.67 14.08 11.81
CA ALA A 533 -33.76 14.29 13.23
C ALA A 533 -32.67 13.47 13.96
N LEU A 534 -32.33 13.91 15.17
CA LEU A 534 -31.41 13.20 16.02
C LEU A 534 -31.89 11.75 16.25
N GLY A 535 -30.99 10.78 16.06
CA GLY A 535 -31.27 9.35 16.17
C GLY A 535 -31.91 8.72 14.93
N ASP A 536 -32.20 9.49 13.86
CA ASP A 536 -32.67 8.91 12.60
C ASP A 536 -31.59 7.99 12.02
N ARG A 537 -31.98 6.77 11.67
CA ARG A 537 -31.10 5.82 10.96
C ARG A 537 -30.85 6.28 9.54
N VAL A 538 -29.59 6.22 9.09
CA VAL A 538 -29.24 6.48 7.69
C VAL A 538 -29.36 5.24 6.83
N VAL A 539 -29.30 4.05 7.46
CA VAL A 539 -29.66 2.75 6.89
C VAL A 539 -30.37 1.91 7.96
N PRO A 540 -31.18 0.89 7.58
CA PRO A 540 -31.79 -0.02 8.55
C PRO A 540 -30.74 -0.73 9.42
N TYR A 541 -31.01 -0.90 10.70
CA TYR A 541 -30.21 -1.69 11.64
C TYR A 541 -30.61 -3.18 11.49
N GLU A 542 -30.13 -3.79 10.44
CA GLU A 542 -30.43 -5.18 10.06
C GLU A 542 -29.17 -5.83 9.49
N THR A 543 -28.91 -7.08 9.89
CA THR A 543 -27.76 -7.82 9.32
C THR A 543 -27.98 -8.08 7.83
N VAL A 544 -27.01 -7.73 7.03
CA VAL A 544 -26.95 -8.02 5.60
C VAL A 544 -25.91 -9.11 5.38
N ASN A 545 -26.29 -10.16 4.65
CA ASN A 545 -25.43 -11.28 4.32
C ASN A 545 -25.01 -11.22 2.85
N ASN A 546 -23.74 -11.54 2.59
CA ASN A 546 -23.18 -11.79 1.26
C ASN A 546 -22.42 -13.13 1.30
N SER A 547 -22.89 -14.12 0.54
CA SER A 547 -22.28 -15.45 0.47
C SER A 547 -21.90 -15.76 -0.96
N ILE A 548 -20.61 -16.15 -1.16
CA ILE A 548 -20.08 -16.51 -2.47
C ILE A 548 -19.34 -17.83 -2.43
N SER A 549 -19.18 -18.45 -3.59
CA SER A 549 -18.37 -19.67 -3.75
C SER A 549 -17.65 -19.61 -5.09
N GLU A 550 -16.33 -19.64 -5.05
CA GLU A 550 -15.50 -19.43 -6.23
C GLU A 550 -14.44 -20.52 -6.39
N SER A 551 -14.07 -20.76 -7.64
CA SER A 551 -13.02 -21.68 -8.02
C SER A 551 -11.94 -20.94 -8.78
N THR A 552 -10.69 -21.03 -8.34
CA THR A 552 -9.53 -20.38 -8.94
C THR A 552 -8.55 -21.42 -9.49
N PRO A 553 -8.69 -21.83 -10.76
CA PRO A 553 -7.75 -22.71 -11.41
C PRO A 553 -6.45 -21.99 -11.78
N MET A 554 -5.38 -22.76 -11.93
CA MET A 554 -4.14 -22.34 -12.57
C MET A 554 -3.56 -23.46 -13.41
N ALA A 555 -2.81 -23.11 -14.44
CA ALA A 555 -2.01 -24.02 -15.22
C ALA A 555 -0.71 -23.36 -15.66
N SER A 556 0.40 -24.07 -15.60
CA SER A 556 1.67 -23.58 -16.15
C SER A 556 2.46 -24.69 -16.84
N ILE A 557 3.34 -24.28 -17.74
CA ILE A 557 4.31 -25.13 -18.40
C ILE A 557 5.67 -24.46 -18.30
N SER A 558 6.69 -25.24 -17.92
CA SER A 558 8.08 -24.77 -17.91
C SER A 558 8.97 -25.68 -18.72
N TYR A 559 9.94 -25.08 -19.43
CA TYR A 559 10.92 -25.77 -20.24
C TYR A 559 12.33 -25.32 -19.86
N SER A 560 13.07 -26.21 -19.19
CA SER A 560 14.48 -26.05 -18.86
C SER A 560 15.35 -26.41 -20.07
N HIS A 561 15.75 -25.39 -20.84
CA HIS A 561 16.62 -25.60 -21.98
C HIS A 561 17.99 -26.15 -21.57
N THR A 562 18.55 -25.56 -20.52
CA THR A 562 19.71 -26.01 -19.72
C THR A 562 19.36 -25.90 -18.24
N ASN A 563 20.24 -26.30 -17.33
CA ASN A 563 20.06 -26.09 -15.90
C ASN A 563 20.02 -24.57 -15.53
N ASP A 564 20.60 -23.73 -16.38
CA ASP A 564 20.77 -22.30 -16.14
C ASP A 564 19.84 -21.44 -16.98
N LEU A 565 18.89 -22.04 -17.74
CA LEU A 565 17.97 -21.32 -18.62
C LEU A 565 16.62 -22.01 -18.71
N MET A 566 15.60 -21.38 -18.13
CA MET A 566 14.21 -21.82 -18.14
C MET A 566 13.32 -20.83 -18.87
N PHE A 567 12.35 -21.34 -19.64
CA PHE A 567 11.21 -20.63 -20.21
C PHE A 567 9.94 -21.14 -19.55
N TYR A 568 8.99 -20.27 -19.29
CA TYR A 568 7.70 -20.68 -18.75
C TYR A 568 6.55 -19.89 -19.37
N ALA A 569 5.36 -20.45 -19.27
CA ALA A 569 4.10 -19.77 -19.51
C ALA A 569 3.07 -20.28 -18.52
N SER A 570 2.23 -19.38 -18.03
CA SER A 570 1.19 -19.68 -17.03
C SER A 570 -0.11 -18.97 -17.35
N TYR A 571 -1.21 -19.59 -16.92
CA TYR A 571 -2.54 -19.03 -16.80
C TYR A 571 -2.98 -19.15 -15.36
N SER A 572 -3.55 -18.10 -14.79
CA SER A 572 -4.05 -18.10 -13.42
C SER A 572 -5.28 -17.21 -13.30
N GLU A 573 -6.23 -17.68 -12.49
CA GLU A 573 -7.42 -16.93 -12.10
C GLU A 573 -7.31 -16.47 -10.64
N GLY A 574 -7.93 -15.34 -10.35
CA GLY A 574 -8.08 -14.80 -9.03
C GLY A 574 -9.40 -14.09 -8.84
N PHE A 575 -9.82 -13.90 -7.60
CA PHE A 575 -10.98 -13.07 -7.26
C PHE A 575 -10.72 -12.27 -5.99
N LYS A 576 -11.38 -11.13 -5.91
CA LYS A 576 -11.50 -10.33 -4.71
C LYS A 576 -12.95 -10.34 -4.29
N VAL A 577 -13.21 -10.60 -3.02
CA VAL A 577 -14.57 -10.75 -2.52
C VAL A 577 -15.37 -9.44 -2.63
N GLY A 578 -16.69 -9.56 -2.75
CA GLY A 578 -17.60 -8.43 -2.65
C GLY A 578 -17.74 -7.93 -1.21
N GLY A 579 -18.40 -6.80 -1.05
CA GLY A 579 -18.52 -6.15 0.24
C GLY A 579 -19.74 -5.24 0.38
N PHE A 580 -19.64 -4.32 1.32
CA PHE A 580 -20.73 -3.41 1.65
C PHE A 580 -20.24 -1.96 1.65
N THR A 581 -21.10 -1.03 1.25
CA THR A 581 -20.81 0.40 1.35
C THR A 581 -21.07 0.86 2.77
N GLN A 582 -20.00 1.21 3.50
CA GLN A 582 -20.09 1.58 4.91
C GLN A 582 -20.46 3.05 5.12
N ARG A 583 -19.94 3.96 4.30
CA ARG A 583 -20.12 5.41 4.49
C ARG A 583 -21.34 5.89 3.71
N ILE A 584 -22.50 5.91 4.36
CA ILE A 584 -23.77 6.24 3.75
C ILE A 584 -24.26 7.62 4.18
N PHE A 585 -24.34 8.55 3.24
CA PHE A 585 -25.09 9.79 3.34
C PHE A 585 -25.25 10.41 1.95
N PRO A 586 -26.46 10.75 1.48
CA PRO A 586 -27.75 10.76 2.19
C PRO A 586 -28.26 9.37 2.57
N PRO A 587 -29.26 9.29 3.49
CA PRO A 587 -29.83 8.03 3.95
C PRO A 587 -30.40 7.16 2.83
N GLU A 588 -30.20 5.85 2.96
CA GLU A 588 -30.63 4.82 2.01
C GLU A 588 -31.67 3.86 2.64
N ALA A 589 -32.55 3.30 1.79
CA ALA A 589 -33.55 2.35 2.23
C ALA A 589 -33.00 0.97 2.58
N SER A 590 -31.83 0.63 2.09
CA SER A 590 -31.08 -0.59 2.36
C SER A 590 -29.57 -0.29 2.26
N LEU A 591 -28.76 -1.11 2.93
CA LEU A 591 -27.32 -1.01 2.79
C LEU A 591 -26.90 -1.42 1.38
N PRO A 592 -26.24 -0.57 0.59
CA PRO A 592 -25.70 -0.95 -0.70
C PRO A 592 -24.57 -1.96 -0.55
N SER A 593 -24.53 -2.95 -1.44
CA SER A 593 -23.46 -3.96 -1.52
C SER A 593 -22.92 -4.04 -2.95
N PHE A 594 -21.74 -4.59 -3.09
CA PHE A 594 -21.10 -4.84 -4.39
C PHE A 594 -20.60 -6.28 -4.46
N GLY A 595 -20.53 -6.81 -5.68
CA GLY A 595 -20.13 -8.18 -5.99
C GLY A 595 -18.61 -8.38 -6.00
N PRO A 596 -18.15 -9.62 -6.20
CA PRO A 596 -16.74 -9.93 -6.42
C PRO A 596 -16.19 -9.25 -7.69
N GLU A 597 -14.87 -9.08 -7.71
CA GLU A 597 -14.04 -8.71 -8.86
C GLU A 597 -13.24 -9.93 -9.28
N TYR A 598 -13.09 -10.17 -10.56
CA TYR A 598 -12.39 -11.33 -11.10
C TYR A 598 -11.21 -10.92 -11.98
N VAL A 599 -10.22 -11.79 -12.07
CA VAL A 599 -9.07 -11.61 -12.95
C VAL A 599 -8.66 -12.92 -13.60
N ASP A 600 -8.43 -12.85 -14.91
CA ASP A 600 -7.82 -13.87 -15.74
C ASP A 600 -6.46 -13.35 -16.22
N SER A 601 -5.37 -14.05 -15.93
CA SER A 601 -4.03 -13.60 -16.29
C SER A 601 -3.25 -14.64 -17.09
N LEU A 602 -2.61 -14.18 -18.16
CA LEU A 602 -1.61 -14.91 -18.92
C LEU A 602 -0.24 -14.29 -18.69
N GLU A 603 0.74 -15.11 -18.37
CA GLU A 603 2.13 -14.69 -18.21
C GLU A 603 3.08 -15.62 -18.96
N ALA A 604 4.15 -15.07 -19.54
CA ALA A 604 5.25 -15.84 -20.08
C ALA A 604 6.59 -15.21 -19.66
N GLY A 605 7.58 -16.03 -19.36
CA GLY A 605 8.84 -15.49 -18.85
C GLY A 605 10.05 -16.38 -19.14
N ILE A 606 11.20 -15.79 -18.81
CA ILE A 606 12.53 -16.38 -18.93
C ILE A 606 13.25 -16.19 -17.59
N LYS A 607 13.87 -17.24 -17.09
CA LYS A 607 14.80 -17.18 -15.97
C LYS A 607 16.13 -17.76 -16.38
N ALA A 608 17.20 -16.99 -16.15
CA ALA A 608 18.54 -17.36 -16.59
C ALA A 608 19.61 -17.03 -15.55
N GLU A 609 20.54 -17.99 -15.33
CA GLU A 609 21.80 -17.79 -14.62
C GLU A 609 22.93 -17.95 -15.62
N LEU A 610 23.69 -16.92 -15.83
CA LEU A 610 24.68 -16.79 -16.90
C LEU A 610 26.06 -16.44 -16.30
N LEU A 611 27.11 -16.59 -17.09
CA LEU A 611 28.48 -16.22 -16.74
C LEU A 611 28.96 -16.89 -15.44
N ASP A 612 28.81 -18.21 -15.35
CA ASP A 612 29.13 -19.00 -14.14
C ASP A 612 28.44 -18.47 -12.88
N ASN A 613 27.10 -18.23 -12.97
CA ASN A 613 26.22 -17.71 -11.91
C ASN A 613 26.57 -16.31 -11.39
N SER A 614 27.33 -15.52 -12.15
CA SER A 614 27.59 -14.12 -11.82
C SER A 614 26.56 -13.13 -12.40
N LEU A 615 25.70 -13.58 -13.31
CA LEU A 615 24.64 -12.80 -13.91
C LEU A 615 23.32 -13.57 -13.86
N ARG A 616 22.36 -13.06 -13.12
CA ARG A 616 20.98 -13.56 -13.08
C ARG A 616 20.07 -12.58 -13.83
N VAL A 617 19.21 -13.12 -14.69
CA VAL A 617 18.24 -12.34 -15.48
C VAL A 617 16.88 -13.03 -15.42
N ASN A 618 15.89 -12.33 -14.89
CA ASN A 618 14.50 -12.73 -14.89
C ASN A 618 13.70 -11.73 -15.72
N PHE A 619 12.95 -12.20 -16.70
CA PHE A 619 12.12 -11.39 -17.58
C PHE A 619 10.75 -12.04 -17.72
N SER A 620 9.69 -11.23 -17.59
CA SER A 620 8.31 -11.68 -17.81
C SER A 620 7.51 -10.64 -18.59
N VAL A 621 6.52 -11.14 -19.33
CA VAL A 621 5.46 -10.35 -19.97
C VAL A 621 4.12 -10.91 -19.52
N TYR A 622 3.14 -10.04 -19.31
CA TYR A 622 1.83 -10.43 -18.81
C TYR A 622 0.70 -9.63 -19.47
N SER A 623 -0.48 -10.24 -19.51
CA SER A 623 -1.76 -9.63 -19.85
C SER A 623 -2.81 -10.17 -18.89
N ALA A 624 -3.58 -9.29 -18.26
CA ALA A 624 -4.59 -9.62 -17.29
C ALA A 624 -5.89 -8.89 -17.63
N ASP A 625 -6.98 -9.66 -17.75
CA ASP A 625 -8.33 -9.17 -18.01
C ASP A 625 -9.09 -9.16 -16.69
N TYR A 626 -9.59 -7.99 -16.30
CA TYR A 626 -10.39 -7.77 -15.10
C TYR A 626 -11.86 -7.59 -15.45
N SER A 627 -12.73 -8.33 -14.78
CA SER A 627 -14.18 -8.22 -14.90
C SER A 627 -14.81 -7.80 -13.58
N ASP A 628 -15.90 -7.02 -13.67
CA ASP A 628 -16.63 -6.52 -12.51
C ASP A 628 -15.71 -5.71 -11.55
N LEU A 629 -14.83 -4.90 -12.08
CA LEU A 629 -13.81 -4.14 -11.34
C LEU A 629 -14.45 -3.29 -10.24
N GLN A 630 -13.97 -3.45 -9.01
CA GLN A 630 -14.43 -2.68 -7.86
C GLN A 630 -13.75 -1.31 -7.84
N ILE A 631 -14.51 -0.26 -8.11
CA ILE A 631 -14.02 1.12 -8.19
C ILE A 631 -14.60 1.94 -7.03
N LEU A 632 -13.75 2.74 -6.40
CA LEU A 632 -14.15 3.74 -5.41
C LEU A 632 -14.61 5.01 -6.13
N ILE A 633 -15.88 5.34 -5.98
CA ILE A 633 -16.56 6.44 -6.67
C ILE A 633 -16.89 7.56 -5.70
N SER A 634 -16.68 8.81 -6.14
CA SER A 634 -17.12 10.02 -5.42
C SER A 634 -18.21 10.72 -6.24
N GLU A 635 -19.45 10.67 -5.78
CA GLU A 635 -20.56 11.39 -6.40
C GLU A 635 -20.83 12.73 -5.71
N PRO A 636 -21.19 13.79 -6.46
CA PRO A 636 -21.58 15.06 -5.86
C PRO A 636 -22.83 14.99 -4.97
N SER A 637 -23.63 13.94 -5.12
CA SER A 637 -24.85 13.70 -4.33
C SER A 637 -24.59 13.00 -3.01
N ARG A 638 -23.37 12.44 -2.80
CA ARG A 638 -22.94 11.69 -1.60
C ARG A 638 -21.82 12.44 -0.88
N VAL A 639 -21.84 12.34 0.44
CA VAL A 639 -20.82 12.98 1.28
C VAL A 639 -19.53 12.16 1.32
N GLY A 640 -19.63 10.83 1.30
CA GLY A 640 -18.51 9.92 1.30
C GLY A 640 -18.38 9.13 -0.01
N PRO A 641 -17.18 8.67 -0.35
CA PRO A 641 -17.01 7.76 -1.47
C PRO A 641 -17.61 6.39 -1.15
N TYR A 642 -18.00 5.67 -2.20
CA TYR A 642 -18.51 4.31 -2.08
C TYR A 642 -17.87 3.41 -3.14
N THR A 643 -17.79 2.12 -2.85
CA THR A 643 -17.27 1.12 -3.78
C THR A 643 -18.41 0.41 -4.47
N THR A 644 -18.26 0.18 -5.78
CA THR A 644 -19.20 -0.61 -6.59
C THR A 644 -18.46 -1.29 -7.73
N ASN A 645 -19.07 -2.34 -8.31
CA ASN A 645 -18.59 -2.93 -9.56
C ASN A 645 -18.96 -1.97 -10.70
N ALA A 646 -17.96 -1.42 -11.38
CA ALA A 646 -18.17 -0.28 -12.28
C ALA A 646 -17.68 -0.50 -13.72
N GLY A 647 -17.05 -1.64 -14.04
CA GLY A 647 -16.61 -1.91 -15.40
C GLY A 647 -15.58 -3.02 -15.51
N ASP A 648 -14.99 -3.11 -16.68
CA ASP A 648 -13.95 -4.06 -17.03
C ASP A 648 -12.68 -3.33 -17.43
N ALA A 649 -11.53 -4.00 -17.31
CA ALA A 649 -10.23 -3.41 -17.59
C ALA A 649 -9.23 -4.45 -18.07
N THR A 650 -8.28 -4.03 -18.92
CA THR A 650 -7.13 -4.82 -19.33
C THR A 650 -5.85 -4.18 -18.80
N ILE A 651 -4.95 -5.01 -18.26
CA ILE A 651 -3.65 -4.59 -17.75
C ILE A 651 -2.57 -5.44 -18.40
N GLU A 652 -1.67 -4.81 -19.16
CA GLU A 652 -0.57 -5.46 -19.86
C GLU A 652 0.77 -4.87 -19.43
N GLY A 653 1.85 -5.65 -19.52
CA GLY A 653 3.16 -5.11 -19.22
C GLY A 653 4.29 -6.11 -19.27
N PHE A 654 5.46 -5.65 -18.82
CA PHE A 654 6.62 -6.50 -18.65
C PHE A 654 7.43 -6.11 -17.41
N GLU A 655 8.25 -7.06 -16.96
CA GLU A 655 9.16 -6.90 -15.84
C GLU A 655 10.52 -7.50 -16.17
N LEU A 656 11.58 -6.78 -15.81
CA LEU A 656 12.96 -7.22 -15.96
C LEU A 656 13.70 -7.03 -14.63
N GLU A 657 14.30 -8.10 -14.14
CA GLU A 657 15.18 -8.09 -12.96
C GLU A 657 16.56 -8.63 -13.38
N VAL A 658 17.61 -7.90 -13.06
CA VAL A 658 19.00 -8.27 -13.36
C VAL A 658 19.84 -8.13 -12.10
N ASN A 659 20.50 -9.20 -11.67
CA ASN A 659 21.53 -9.17 -10.65
C ASN A 659 22.87 -9.52 -11.31
N TYR A 660 23.85 -8.66 -11.19
CA TYR A 660 25.17 -8.87 -11.78
C TYR A 660 26.29 -8.62 -10.78
N LEU A 661 27.02 -9.68 -10.48
CA LEU A 661 28.24 -9.63 -9.67
C LEU A 661 29.46 -9.61 -10.58
N ALA A 662 30.03 -8.44 -10.79
CA ALA A 662 31.20 -8.27 -11.61
C ALA A 662 32.45 -8.91 -10.97
N ALA A 663 33.40 -9.35 -11.78
CA ALA A 663 34.63 -10.01 -11.33
C ALA A 663 35.49 -9.16 -10.35
N ASN A 664 35.29 -7.85 -10.33
CA ASN A 664 35.93 -6.94 -9.38
C ASN A 664 35.14 -6.75 -8.08
N GLY A 665 34.09 -7.53 -7.86
CA GLY A 665 33.22 -7.51 -6.67
C GLY A 665 32.21 -6.35 -6.62
N ILE A 666 31.93 -5.70 -7.74
CA ILE A 666 30.78 -4.78 -7.87
C ILE A 666 29.51 -5.61 -8.09
N LEU A 667 28.54 -5.45 -7.21
CA LEU A 667 27.19 -5.98 -7.35
C LEU A 667 26.27 -4.88 -7.91
N VAL A 668 25.56 -5.20 -8.98
CA VAL A 668 24.58 -4.34 -9.62
C VAL A 668 23.25 -5.05 -9.62
N ASP A 669 22.23 -4.41 -9.08
CA ASP A 669 20.84 -4.86 -9.14
C ASP A 669 20.04 -3.83 -9.93
N LEU A 670 19.32 -4.32 -10.93
CA LEU A 670 18.45 -3.51 -11.80
C LEU A 670 17.07 -4.16 -11.83
N ALA A 671 16.03 -3.38 -11.58
CA ALA A 671 14.65 -3.77 -11.79
C ALA A 671 13.95 -2.73 -12.66
N ILE A 672 13.25 -3.18 -13.70
CA ILE A 672 12.47 -2.33 -14.61
C ILE A 672 11.08 -2.94 -14.73
N GLY A 673 10.06 -2.12 -14.52
CA GLY A 673 8.67 -2.44 -14.74
C GLY A 673 8.03 -1.50 -15.75
N TYR A 674 7.18 -2.06 -16.62
CA TYR A 674 6.26 -1.34 -17.47
C TYR A 674 4.86 -1.90 -17.27
N THR A 675 3.88 -1.03 -17.11
CA THR A 675 2.47 -1.40 -16.96
C THR A 675 1.62 -0.44 -17.77
N ASP A 676 0.84 -0.97 -18.69
CA ASP A 676 -0.23 -0.28 -19.42
C ASP A 676 -1.56 -0.80 -18.89
N ALA A 677 -2.35 0.07 -18.25
CA ALA A 677 -3.62 -0.27 -17.65
C ALA A 677 -4.72 0.66 -18.18
N GLY A 678 -5.80 0.09 -18.67
CA GLY A 678 -6.91 0.83 -19.25
C GLY A 678 -8.27 0.23 -18.95
N TYR A 679 -9.27 1.10 -18.81
CA TYR A 679 -10.67 0.66 -18.71
C TYR A 679 -11.18 0.28 -20.11
N ASP A 680 -11.73 -0.92 -20.26
CA ASP A 680 -12.36 -1.38 -21.49
C ASP A 680 -13.81 -0.93 -21.58
N SER A 681 -14.50 -0.99 -20.43
CA SER A 681 -15.87 -0.54 -20.28
C SER A 681 -16.11 0.06 -18.90
N LEU A 682 -17.04 1.01 -18.82
CA LEU A 682 -17.57 1.52 -17.55
C LEU A 682 -19.09 1.44 -17.63
N ASP A 683 -19.76 1.12 -16.50
CA ASP A 683 -21.20 1.04 -16.44
C ASP A 683 -21.82 2.43 -16.69
N PRO A 684 -22.59 2.62 -17.78
CA PRO A 684 -23.15 3.93 -18.13
C PRO A 684 -24.27 4.38 -17.19
N ASP A 685 -24.83 3.47 -16.39
CA ASP A 685 -25.89 3.78 -15.42
C ASP A 685 -25.32 4.31 -14.09
N LEU A 686 -24.00 4.17 -13.88
CA LEU A 686 -23.30 4.69 -12.72
C LEU A 686 -22.68 6.06 -13.03
N PHE A 687 -22.94 7.04 -12.17
CA PHE A 687 -22.22 8.31 -12.21
C PHE A 687 -20.82 8.14 -11.59
N THR A 688 -19.89 7.61 -12.38
CA THR A 688 -18.53 7.38 -11.88
C THR A 688 -17.67 8.64 -11.84
N GLY A 689 -17.99 9.65 -12.63
CA GLY A 689 -17.09 10.77 -12.92
C GLY A 689 -15.86 10.34 -13.73
N LEU A 690 -15.75 9.04 -14.05
CA LEU A 690 -14.67 8.43 -14.83
C LEU A 690 -15.08 8.25 -16.28
N SER A 691 -14.10 8.27 -17.16
CA SER A 691 -14.22 7.85 -18.56
C SER A 691 -13.21 6.73 -18.83
N VAL A 692 -13.45 5.95 -19.87
CA VAL A 692 -12.53 4.88 -20.29
C VAL A 692 -11.14 5.41 -20.69
N SER A 693 -10.97 6.71 -20.84
CA SER A 693 -9.68 7.35 -21.11
C SER A 693 -8.97 7.85 -19.86
N ASP A 694 -9.57 7.72 -18.67
CA ASP A 694 -8.95 8.16 -17.44
C ASP A 694 -7.88 7.17 -17.00
N PRO A 695 -6.78 7.65 -16.40
CA PRO A 695 -5.72 6.78 -15.94
C PRO A 695 -6.15 5.95 -14.72
N PHE A 696 -5.56 4.75 -14.61
CA PHE A 696 -5.65 3.95 -13.40
C PHE A 696 -4.91 4.62 -12.24
N VAL A 697 -5.46 4.49 -11.04
CA VAL A 697 -4.82 4.99 -9.82
C VAL A 697 -3.69 4.07 -9.37
N PHE A 698 -2.64 4.67 -8.81
CA PHE A 698 -1.44 3.95 -8.34
C PHE A 698 -0.76 3.09 -9.40
N VAL A 699 -0.97 3.43 -10.68
CA VAL A 699 -0.22 2.89 -11.81
C VAL A 699 0.78 3.93 -12.29
N SER A 700 2.04 3.57 -12.28
CA SER A 700 3.11 4.27 -12.98
C SER A 700 3.45 3.44 -14.21
N GLU A 701 3.33 3.99 -15.42
CA GLU A 701 3.66 3.25 -16.64
C GLU A 701 5.07 2.67 -16.58
N TRP A 702 6.02 3.42 -16.07
CA TRP A 702 7.42 3.00 -15.96
C TRP A 702 7.94 3.17 -14.54
N ASN A 703 8.61 2.16 -14.06
CA ASN A 703 9.43 2.25 -12.85
C ASN A 703 10.78 1.56 -13.06
N THR A 704 11.82 2.15 -12.50
CA THR A 704 13.19 1.63 -12.62
C THR A 704 13.91 1.80 -11.29
N ASN A 705 14.54 0.73 -10.84
CA ASN A 705 15.34 0.71 -9.61
C ASN A 705 16.73 0.19 -9.95
N LEU A 706 17.78 0.87 -9.49
CA LEU A 706 19.16 0.51 -9.69
C LEU A 706 19.91 0.61 -8.35
N SER A 707 20.56 -0.49 -7.97
CA SER A 707 21.47 -0.50 -6.82
C SER A 707 22.88 -0.87 -7.27
N ILE A 708 23.86 -0.20 -6.72
CA ILE A 708 25.28 -0.49 -6.95
C ILE A 708 25.97 -0.61 -5.60
N THR A 709 26.56 -1.76 -5.34
CA THR A 709 27.24 -2.07 -4.08
C THR A 709 28.63 -2.62 -4.35
N LYS A 710 29.59 -2.30 -3.50
CA LYS A 710 30.92 -2.91 -3.54
C LYS A 710 31.50 -3.04 -2.15
N THR A 711 31.93 -4.25 -1.80
CA THR A 711 32.65 -4.49 -0.56
C THR A 711 34.16 -4.38 -0.79
N PHE A 712 34.83 -3.65 0.08
CA PHE A 712 36.30 -3.50 0.14
C PHE A 712 36.79 -4.15 1.44
N ASP A 713 37.68 -5.14 1.32
CA ASP A 713 38.39 -5.70 2.45
C ASP A 713 39.51 -4.76 2.87
N THR A 714 39.56 -4.40 4.13
CA THR A 714 40.58 -3.54 4.74
C THR A 714 41.18 -4.23 5.96
N GLU A 715 42.35 -3.74 6.45
CA GLU A 715 42.99 -4.25 7.68
C GLU A 715 42.09 -4.11 8.93
N PHE A 716 41.10 -3.21 8.89
CA PHE A 716 40.21 -2.91 10.03
C PHE A 716 38.82 -3.56 9.86
N GLY A 717 38.58 -4.23 8.75
CA GLY A 717 37.27 -4.82 8.42
C GLY A 717 36.83 -4.53 6.99
N GLN A 718 35.57 -4.81 6.73
CA GLN A 718 34.93 -4.62 5.43
C GLN A 718 34.22 -3.26 5.37
N LEU A 719 34.43 -2.53 4.28
CA LEU A 719 33.75 -1.29 3.96
C LEU A 719 32.89 -1.50 2.71
N THR A 720 31.58 -1.33 2.84
CA THR A 720 30.60 -1.56 1.77
C THR A 720 29.85 -0.26 1.47
N PRO A 721 30.32 0.60 0.54
CA PRO A 721 29.54 1.69 -0.01
C PRO A 721 28.43 1.14 -0.92
N ARG A 722 27.29 1.84 -0.90
CA ARG A 722 26.09 1.53 -1.67
C ARG A 722 25.46 2.81 -2.21
N LEU A 723 24.93 2.72 -3.44
CA LEU A 723 24.12 3.73 -4.09
C LEU A 723 22.82 3.04 -4.56
N ASP A 724 21.67 3.63 -4.23
CA ASP A 724 20.37 3.23 -4.73
C ASP A 724 19.76 4.41 -5.48
N TRP A 725 19.23 4.15 -6.65
CA TRP A 725 18.46 5.08 -7.46
C TRP A 725 17.15 4.45 -7.87
N SER A 726 16.06 5.14 -7.61
CA SER A 726 14.73 4.76 -8.08
C SER A 726 14.11 5.90 -8.87
N TRP A 727 13.42 5.56 -9.96
CA TRP A 727 12.67 6.48 -10.79
C TRP A 727 11.30 5.90 -11.12
N ARG A 728 10.29 6.77 -11.09
CA ARG A 728 8.92 6.45 -11.50
C ARG A 728 8.43 7.50 -12.48
N SER A 729 7.66 7.08 -13.51
CA SER A 729 6.87 7.99 -14.31
C SER A 729 5.69 8.55 -13.50
N GLU A 730 4.97 9.47 -14.08
CA GLU A 730 3.79 10.08 -13.46
C GLU A 730 2.82 9.03 -12.90
N ILE A 731 2.12 9.39 -11.81
CA ILE A 731 1.19 8.50 -11.13
C ILE A 731 0.01 9.30 -10.55
N TYR A 732 -1.20 8.83 -10.77
CA TYR A 732 -2.39 9.34 -10.11
C TYR A 732 -2.62 8.62 -8.79
N THR A 733 -2.85 9.37 -7.72
CA THR A 733 -3.01 8.81 -6.37
C THR A 733 -4.47 8.69 -5.93
N ASN A 734 -5.39 9.26 -6.71
CA ASN A 734 -6.83 9.08 -6.52
C ASN A 734 -7.54 8.93 -7.86
N GLY A 735 -8.61 8.13 -7.90
CA GLY A 735 -9.46 7.91 -9.07
C GLY A 735 -10.52 8.99 -9.24
N GLY A 736 -10.95 9.16 -10.50
CA GLY A 736 -11.84 10.23 -10.88
C GLY A 736 -11.05 11.54 -10.92
N GLY A 737 -10.27 11.74 -12.00
CA GLY A 737 -9.68 13.02 -12.30
C GLY A 737 -10.74 14.07 -12.04
N LEU A 738 -10.38 15.20 -11.44
CA LEU A 738 -11.34 16.29 -11.21
C LEU A 738 -12.04 16.53 -12.54
N PRO A 739 -13.34 16.24 -12.69
CA PRO A 739 -14.01 16.34 -14.00
C PRO A 739 -13.92 17.75 -14.60
N PHE A 740 -13.21 18.63 -13.93
CA PHE A 740 -13.16 20.07 -14.18
C PHE A 740 -11.76 20.69 -14.07
N ALA A 741 -10.72 19.94 -13.64
CA ALA A 741 -9.36 20.47 -13.63
C ALA A 741 -8.68 20.21 -14.98
N PRO A 742 -8.05 21.23 -15.61
CA PRO A 742 -7.17 20.99 -16.74
C PRO A 742 -6.06 20.00 -16.33
N ALA A 743 -5.70 19.08 -17.19
CA ALA A 743 -4.70 18.03 -16.90
C ALA A 743 -3.36 18.56 -16.34
N TRP A 744 -2.97 19.81 -16.66
CA TRP A 744 -1.76 20.47 -16.15
C TRP A 744 -1.92 21.05 -14.74
N ALA A 745 -3.14 21.11 -14.21
CA ALA A 745 -3.46 21.63 -12.87
C ALA A 745 -4.09 20.54 -11.99
N ASP A 746 -3.98 19.27 -12.39
CA ASP A 746 -4.55 18.16 -11.63
C ASP A 746 -3.73 17.93 -10.34
N PRO A 747 -4.24 18.29 -9.17
CA PRO A 747 -3.51 18.12 -7.92
C PRO A 747 -3.39 16.64 -7.48
N LEU A 748 -4.07 15.71 -8.17
CA LEU A 748 -4.02 14.29 -7.88
C LEU A 748 -2.91 13.59 -8.67
N LEU A 749 -2.30 14.30 -9.64
CA LEU A 749 -1.17 13.82 -10.42
C LEU A 749 0.14 14.10 -9.68
N GLN A 750 0.85 13.06 -9.29
CA GLN A 750 2.27 13.14 -8.95
C GLN A 750 3.07 13.03 -10.25
N PRO A 751 3.83 14.07 -10.66
CA PRO A 751 4.73 14.00 -11.81
C PRO A 751 5.82 12.94 -11.64
N ASP A 752 6.54 12.62 -12.70
CA ASP A 752 7.70 11.74 -12.64
C ASP A 752 8.75 12.27 -11.66
N TYR A 753 9.33 11.37 -10.87
CA TYR A 753 10.32 11.72 -9.87
C TYR A 753 11.41 10.65 -9.73
N SER A 754 12.54 11.05 -9.16
CA SER A 754 13.63 10.12 -8.85
C SER A 754 14.22 10.36 -7.47
N VAL A 755 14.52 9.27 -6.76
CA VAL A 755 15.12 9.30 -5.44
C VAL A 755 16.49 8.62 -5.49
N VAL A 756 17.49 9.26 -4.91
CA VAL A 756 18.85 8.71 -4.76
C VAL A 756 19.17 8.57 -3.27
N ASN A 757 19.56 7.35 -2.87
CA ASN A 757 20.04 7.07 -1.52
C ASN A 757 21.52 6.66 -1.60
N ILE A 758 22.32 7.07 -0.61
CA ILE A 758 23.74 6.72 -0.51
C ILE A 758 24.02 6.27 0.91
N SER A 759 24.69 5.14 1.07
CA SER A 759 25.16 4.67 2.38
C SER A 759 26.55 4.05 2.30
N ALA A 760 27.20 3.92 3.45
CA ALA A 760 28.43 3.17 3.61
C ALA A 760 28.38 2.41 4.94
N ARG A 761 28.49 1.09 4.88
CA ARG A 761 28.56 0.19 6.04
C ARG A 761 30.01 -0.22 6.27
N TRP A 762 30.46 -0.14 7.50
CA TRP A 762 31.70 -0.74 7.95
C TRP A 762 31.40 -1.89 8.91
N GLN A 763 32.05 -3.04 8.70
CA GLN A 763 31.97 -4.22 9.54
C GLN A 763 33.34 -4.57 10.05
N SER A 764 33.52 -4.69 11.38
CA SER A 764 34.82 -5.00 11.99
C SER A 764 35.30 -6.42 11.62
N ALA A 765 36.60 -6.55 11.32
CA ALA A 765 37.22 -7.85 11.04
C ALA A 765 37.41 -8.74 12.28
N SER A 766 37.43 -8.18 13.49
CA SER A 766 37.85 -8.88 14.72
C SER A 766 36.82 -8.84 15.84
N SER A 767 35.74 -8.09 15.66
CA SER A 767 34.67 -7.93 16.64
C SER A 767 33.34 -7.88 15.96
N GLY A 768 32.23 -8.11 16.67
CA GLY A 768 30.90 -8.01 16.13
C GLY A 768 30.43 -6.59 15.80
N PHE A 769 31.25 -5.57 15.95
CA PHE A 769 30.84 -4.17 15.72
C PHE A 769 30.65 -3.83 14.24
N SER A 770 29.60 -3.07 13.96
CA SER A 770 29.34 -2.47 12.65
C SER A 770 28.94 -1.00 12.81
N ALA A 771 29.16 -0.20 11.77
CA ALA A 771 28.70 1.18 11.70
C ALA A 771 28.22 1.48 10.27
N THR A 772 27.06 2.08 10.14
CA THR A 772 26.54 2.55 8.85
C THR A 772 26.26 4.04 8.92
N VAL A 773 26.67 4.77 7.91
CA VAL A 773 26.28 6.17 7.70
C VAL A 773 25.55 6.28 6.37
N GLY A 774 24.52 7.11 6.30
CA GLY A 774 23.78 7.24 5.07
C GLY A 774 22.98 8.53 4.97
N VAL A 775 22.53 8.77 3.74
CA VAL A 775 21.65 9.85 3.36
C VAL A 775 20.57 9.25 2.46
N ASP A 776 19.34 9.27 2.93
CA ASP A 776 18.17 8.95 2.14
C ASP A 776 17.70 10.22 1.41
N ASN A 777 17.25 10.10 0.17
CA ASN A 777 16.79 11.21 -0.68
C ASN A 777 17.84 12.33 -0.78
N VAL A 778 19.02 12.02 -1.33
CA VAL A 778 20.15 12.97 -1.47
C VAL A 778 19.76 14.22 -2.26
N GLY A 779 18.87 14.06 -3.26
CA GLY A 779 18.34 15.13 -4.10
C GLY A 779 17.45 16.12 -3.36
N ASP A 780 16.91 15.73 -2.20
CA ASP A 780 15.83 16.45 -1.51
C ASP A 780 14.59 16.57 -2.40
N GLU A 781 14.30 15.49 -3.12
CA GLU A 781 13.15 15.42 -4.03
C GLU A 781 11.86 15.41 -3.21
N GLU A 782 10.95 16.30 -3.53
CA GLU A 782 9.63 16.36 -2.94
C GLU A 782 8.63 15.63 -3.85
N PHE A 783 7.95 14.65 -3.33
CA PHE A 783 6.91 13.91 -4.04
C PHE A 783 5.75 13.54 -3.13
N SER A 784 4.55 13.55 -3.70
CA SER A 784 3.34 13.21 -2.98
C SER A 784 3.21 11.70 -2.80
N LEU A 785 2.99 11.27 -1.57
CA LEU A 785 2.64 9.89 -1.21
C LEU A 785 1.15 9.65 -1.35
N PHE A 786 0.36 10.71 -1.17
CA PHE A 786 -1.09 10.67 -1.17
C PHE A 786 -1.64 12.01 -1.59
N ALA A 787 -2.67 12.00 -2.42
CA ALA A 787 -3.51 13.15 -2.70
C ALA A 787 -4.98 12.72 -2.75
N ASP A 788 -5.86 13.56 -2.23
CA ASP A 788 -7.29 13.34 -2.23
C ASP A 788 -8.04 14.64 -2.47
N TYR A 789 -9.00 14.60 -3.39
CA TYR A 789 -9.90 15.73 -3.62
C TYR A 789 -11.20 15.54 -2.87
N GLN A 790 -11.43 16.41 -1.94
CA GLN A 790 -12.64 16.43 -1.14
C GLN A 790 -13.72 17.25 -1.84
N SER A 791 -14.52 16.58 -2.66
CA SER A 791 -15.56 17.22 -3.48
C SER A 791 -16.58 18.00 -2.65
N THR A 792 -16.85 17.56 -1.42
CA THR A 792 -17.78 18.23 -0.49
C THR A 792 -17.26 19.60 -0.05
N PHE A 793 -15.95 19.75 0.05
CA PHE A 793 -15.31 20.98 0.55
C PHE A 793 -14.65 21.80 -0.57
N GLY A 794 -14.44 21.19 -1.72
CA GLY A 794 -13.70 21.84 -2.82
C GLY A 794 -12.23 22.05 -2.46
N SER A 795 -11.61 21.14 -1.72
CA SER A 795 -10.21 21.23 -1.33
C SER A 795 -9.44 19.97 -1.73
N THR A 796 -8.14 20.12 -1.94
CA THR A 796 -7.21 19.01 -2.10
C THR A 796 -6.32 18.91 -0.89
N ILE A 797 -6.20 17.72 -0.35
CA ILE A 797 -5.25 17.37 0.70
C ILE A 797 -4.17 16.45 0.12
N GLN A 798 -2.94 16.65 0.58
CA GLN A 798 -1.80 15.84 0.16
C GLN A 798 -0.91 15.49 1.37
N ALA A 799 -0.19 14.39 1.26
CA ALA A 799 0.91 14.04 2.13
C ALA A 799 2.16 13.84 1.27
N PHE A 800 3.26 14.47 1.66
CA PHE A 800 4.53 14.40 0.95
C PHE A 800 5.53 13.49 1.68
N ASP A 801 6.56 13.02 0.99
CA ASP A 801 7.68 12.32 1.63
C ASP A 801 8.47 13.30 2.53
N ARG A 802 9.21 12.76 3.50
CA ARG A 802 9.99 13.55 4.46
C ARG A 802 11.13 14.36 3.85
N GLY A 803 11.47 14.17 2.58
CA GLY A 803 12.64 14.77 1.97
C GLY A 803 13.95 14.10 2.44
N ARG A 804 15.04 14.87 2.46
CA ARG A 804 16.40 14.37 2.76
C ARG A 804 16.59 13.99 4.21
N GLN A 805 17.04 12.75 4.46
CA GLN A 805 17.26 12.21 5.80
C GLN A 805 18.72 11.76 5.98
N TYR A 806 19.40 12.22 7.02
CA TYR A 806 20.73 11.76 7.42
C TYR A 806 20.61 10.76 8.56
N PHE A 807 21.45 9.73 8.57
CA PHE A 807 21.46 8.78 9.68
C PHE A 807 22.85 8.19 9.94
N VAL A 808 23.01 7.76 11.18
CA VAL A 808 24.12 6.90 11.64
C VAL A 808 23.51 5.72 12.38
N MET A 809 23.95 4.51 12.06
CA MET A 809 23.55 3.28 12.74
C MET A 809 24.80 2.59 13.29
N LEU A 810 24.76 2.19 14.54
CA LEU A 810 25.78 1.38 15.20
C LEU A 810 25.19 0.03 15.57
N GLY A 811 25.90 -1.04 15.23
CA GLY A 811 25.46 -2.40 15.48
C GLY A 811 26.53 -3.22 16.20
N TYR A 812 26.08 -4.23 16.93
CA TYR A 812 26.90 -5.25 17.56
C TYR A 812 26.24 -6.61 17.43
N SER A 813 26.98 -7.59 16.89
CA SER A 813 26.59 -8.99 16.78
C SER A 813 27.55 -9.87 17.56
N PHE A 814 27.08 -10.94 18.23
CA PHE A 814 27.88 -11.85 19.03
C PHE A 814 27.42 -13.29 18.91
#